data_e914ff224d8c5e96d385a1bf0f2d6c25
#
_entry.id   e914ff224d8c5e96d385a1bf0f2d6c25
#
_cell.length_a   1.000
_cell.length_b   1.000
_cell.length_c   1.000
_cell.angle_alpha   90.00
_cell.angle_beta   90.00
_cell.angle_gamma   90.00
#
_symmetry.space_group_name_H-M   'P 1'
#
loop_
_entity.id
_entity.type
_entity.pdbx_description
1 polymer ?
#
loop_
_entity_poly.entity_id
_entity_poly.type
_entity_poly.pdbx_seq_one_letter_code
_entity_poly.pdbx_strand_id
1 'polypeptide(L)'
;MSNHAELLQRALRERIVIIDGAMGTTIRTYGLGEAEIRGERFKDSKKDLKNNGDLYSLTQAGTIGDIHRRFLEAGADIIETNTFSATSIGQSEFFVDDPREHGGRKDPAFYQGVIENPFLNDLAWEINEQSARQCREWADRIANKTGRPRFVAGAIGPLTVSLSNSPDADDAGFRVCTFDQVKAAYIHEVRALISGGVDLLLVETIFDSLNAKAALVAIEEVFEKSGRRLPIMISAAVGRGGETMISAQTVGAFWNAVKHVKPIAIGLNCSLGPDLMRPFLAELAEKSDTAISCYPNAGLPNPLSPTGFDLEPADMGRFLGEFADSGLLNIAGGCCGNTPEHIAAIAKALADKPPRTPKTETTFTTGAAIPLRLSGSQPFTQQPGSFIMIGERTNVAGSPKFAKLIRENKYEEAVAIARQQVENGANIIDICMDEGMIDGVAAMTRFLLLLGSEPEVARVPFMVDSSKWEVIEAGLKCLQGKGIVNSISLKEGEAKFREYAGKIRRYGAAVVVMAFDENGQAASYAEKIRICERAYRILVDDVGFPPEDIIFDPNILTVGTGIEEHNNYAVDFIEAARWIKQHLPHAKVSGGVSNVSFGFRGNNPVREAMHSAFLYHAIRAGMDMGIVNAGMLEVYEEINPELKELVEDVLLNRRPDATERLVTFGEKLKAASAGTTATDKKVEEEWRSGTVEQRLSHALVRGIDTHIDADTAEALQKYGKPLTVIEGPLMDGMGIVGDLFGAGKMFLPQVVKSARVMKKSVAYLTPFMEAEKARKRRIRELRLLAEQTAGETVTLAAGFSYSRYPGLTAAERAVENQFAAELAADLDEAARRYEAEFGNVLDRNSAQELSPDYAATRDSRQRWSVATLEPAGGFIDWLYEFDN
;
A
#
# COMPACT_ATOMS: atom_id res chain seq x y z
N MET A 1 29.50 16.93 -3.28
CA MET A 1 28.39 17.10 -4.26
C MET A 1 28.94 17.89 -5.46
N SER A 2 28.40 17.70 -6.67
CA SER A 2 28.74 18.57 -7.79
C SER A 2 28.18 19.98 -7.55
N ASN A 3 28.79 21.02 -8.15
CA ASN A 3 28.27 22.39 -8.06
C ASN A 3 26.78 22.48 -8.51
N HIS A 4 26.38 21.70 -9.51
CA HIS A 4 24.99 21.65 -10.00
C HIS A 4 23.98 21.05 -8.99
N ALA A 5 24.38 20.07 -8.18
CA ALA A 5 23.49 19.50 -7.15
C ALA A 5 23.13 20.53 -6.07
N GLU A 6 24.12 21.36 -5.66
CA GLU A 6 23.88 22.43 -4.70
C GLU A 6 23.04 23.57 -5.30
N LEU A 7 23.26 23.88 -6.57
CA LEU A 7 22.47 24.89 -7.29
C LEU A 7 20.99 24.42 -7.44
N LEU A 8 20.75 23.13 -7.74
CA LEU A 8 19.41 22.57 -7.82
C LEU A 8 18.70 22.62 -6.45
N GLN A 9 19.39 22.19 -5.38
CA GLN A 9 18.82 22.27 -4.03
C GLN A 9 18.48 23.70 -3.61
N ARG A 10 19.30 24.67 -4.01
CA ARG A 10 19.02 26.09 -3.76
C ARG A 10 17.81 26.55 -4.56
N ALA A 11 17.73 26.23 -5.84
CA ALA A 11 16.59 26.57 -6.69
C ALA A 11 15.26 26.05 -6.14
N LEU A 12 15.23 24.79 -5.65
CA LEU A 12 14.05 24.15 -5.05
C LEU A 12 13.57 24.85 -3.76
N ARG A 13 14.45 25.55 -3.06
CA ARG A 13 14.07 26.34 -1.88
C ARG A 13 13.59 27.75 -2.22
N GLU A 14 14.10 28.32 -3.32
CA GLU A 14 13.83 29.70 -3.70
C GLU A 14 12.59 29.87 -4.58
N ARG A 15 12.27 28.86 -5.41
CA ARG A 15 11.17 28.92 -6.39
C ARG A 15 10.69 27.55 -6.81
N ILE A 16 9.56 27.51 -7.50
CA ILE A 16 9.13 26.29 -8.20
C ILE A 16 10.02 26.12 -9.44
N VAL A 17 10.61 24.93 -9.58
CA VAL A 17 11.49 24.56 -10.68
C VAL A 17 10.67 23.95 -11.81
N ILE A 18 10.95 24.31 -13.05
CA ILE A 18 10.20 23.81 -14.20
C ILE A 18 10.95 22.65 -14.85
N ILE A 19 10.31 21.50 -14.95
CA ILE A 19 10.78 20.37 -15.77
C ILE A 19 10.13 20.45 -17.15
N ASP A 20 10.76 19.86 -18.16
CA ASP A 20 10.30 19.92 -19.54
C ASP A 20 9.00 19.15 -19.79
N GLY A 21 8.68 18.92 -21.04
CA GLY A 21 7.47 18.23 -21.50
C GLY A 21 7.79 16.95 -22.24
N ALA A 22 6.76 16.35 -22.81
CA ALA A 22 6.82 15.03 -23.43
C ALA A 22 7.72 14.98 -24.68
N MET A 23 8.88 14.37 -24.55
CA MET A 23 9.76 14.06 -25.67
C MET A 23 9.02 13.27 -26.75
N GLY A 24 8.36 12.16 -26.42
CA GLY A 24 7.65 11.30 -27.37
C GLY A 24 6.50 12.01 -28.10
N THR A 25 5.73 12.88 -27.45
CA THR A 25 4.70 13.70 -28.09
C THR A 25 5.33 14.66 -29.09
N THR A 26 6.41 15.33 -28.68
CA THR A 26 7.05 16.34 -29.51
C THR A 26 7.74 15.71 -30.71
N ILE A 27 8.40 14.56 -30.56
CA ILE A 27 8.97 13.78 -31.66
C ILE A 27 7.94 13.51 -32.77
N ARG A 28 6.70 13.12 -32.38
CA ARG A 28 5.64 12.82 -33.35
C ARG A 28 5.28 14.02 -34.23
N THR A 29 5.45 15.24 -33.75
CA THR A 29 5.15 16.46 -34.53
C THR A 29 6.11 16.68 -35.70
N TYR A 30 7.27 16.03 -35.70
CA TYR A 30 8.23 16.09 -36.80
C TYR A 30 7.87 15.14 -37.97
N GLY A 31 6.90 14.24 -37.77
CA GLY A 31 6.40 13.37 -38.84
C GLY A 31 7.43 12.42 -39.42
N LEU A 32 8.47 12.05 -38.68
CA LEU A 32 9.55 11.18 -39.18
C LEU A 32 9.04 9.79 -39.50
N GLY A 33 9.43 9.28 -40.66
CA GLY A 33 9.11 7.93 -41.12
C GLY A 33 10.13 6.87 -40.68
N GLU A 34 9.85 5.60 -40.98
CA GLU A 34 10.73 4.48 -40.64
C GLU A 34 12.15 4.63 -41.21
N ALA A 35 12.29 5.17 -42.43
CA ALA A 35 13.58 5.34 -43.08
C ALA A 35 14.47 6.36 -42.33
N GLU A 36 13.88 7.50 -41.93
CA GLU A 36 14.58 8.53 -41.17
C GLU A 36 15.01 8.02 -39.78
N ILE A 37 14.16 7.18 -39.16
CA ILE A 37 14.45 6.63 -37.83
C ILE A 37 15.59 5.62 -37.88
N ARG A 38 15.58 4.73 -38.90
CA ARG A 38 16.68 3.78 -39.13
C ARG A 38 17.99 4.50 -39.42
N GLY A 39 17.94 5.59 -40.19
CA GLY A 39 19.12 6.21 -40.74
C GLY A 39 19.98 5.20 -41.54
N GLU A 40 21.23 5.52 -41.80
CA GLU A 40 22.17 4.60 -42.46
C GLU A 40 22.55 3.42 -41.55
N ARG A 41 22.60 3.62 -40.24
CA ARG A 41 23.14 2.63 -39.30
C ARG A 41 22.26 1.42 -39.11
N PHE A 42 20.94 1.58 -39.14
CA PHE A 42 19.98 0.52 -38.85
C PHE A 42 19.09 0.18 -40.06
N LYS A 43 19.51 0.58 -41.26
CA LYS A 43 18.72 0.38 -42.51
C LYS A 43 18.35 -1.08 -42.77
N ASP A 44 19.21 -2.02 -42.36
CA ASP A 44 19.04 -3.45 -42.54
C ASP A 44 18.35 -4.15 -41.35
N SER A 45 17.81 -3.38 -40.39
CA SER A 45 17.06 -3.96 -39.25
C SER A 45 15.86 -4.76 -39.74
N LYS A 46 15.67 -5.97 -39.20
CA LYS A 46 14.56 -6.85 -39.58
C LYS A 46 13.22 -6.38 -39.04
N LYS A 47 13.21 -5.74 -37.88
CA LYS A 47 11.99 -5.24 -37.20
C LYS A 47 11.76 -3.76 -37.49
N ASP A 48 10.49 -3.34 -37.35
CA ASP A 48 10.10 -1.93 -37.40
C ASP A 48 10.66 -1.19 -36.17
N LEU A 49 11.35 -0.07 -36.44
CA LEU A 49 11.97 0.76 -35.41
C LEU A 49 11.18 2.05 -35.12
N LYS A 50 10.06 2.26 -35.79
CA LYS A 50 9.27 3.51 -35.72
C LYS A 50 8.87 3.90 -34.29
N ASN A 51 8.69 2.93 -33.40
CA ASN A 51 8.30 3.18 -32.00
C ASN A 51 9.51 3.21 -31.04
N ASN A 52 10.74 3.06 -31.55
CA ASN A 52 11.94 3.17 -30.71
C ASN A 52 12.37 4.65 -30.60
N GLY A 53 11.70 5.39 -29.71
CA GLY A 53 11.96 6.82 -29.51
C GLY A 53 13.38 7.13 -29.03
N ASP A 54 14.01 6.25 -28.25
CA ASP A 54 15.33 6.46 -27.67
C ASP A 54 16.42 6.46 -28.75
N LEU A 55 16.20 5.69 -29.81
CA LEU A 55 17.13 5.56 -30.94
C LEU A 55 17.35 6.87 -31.69
N TYR A 56 16.39 7.80 -31.60
CA TYR A 56 16.52 9.13 -32.24
C TYR A 56 17.71 9.94 -31.71
N SER A 57 18.15 9.68 -30.49
CA SER A 57 19.36 10.30 -29.93
C SER A 57 20.61 9.99 -30.75
N LEU A 58 20.61 8.86 -31.48
CA LEU A 58 21.71 8.45 -32.37
C LEU A 58 21.44 8.79 -33.84
N THR A 59 20.22 8.57 -34.31
CA THR A 59 19.91 8.68 -35.76
C THR A 59 19.36 10.04 -36.14
N GLN A 60 18.76 10.78 -35.22
CA GLN A 60 18.11 12.07 -35.42
C GLN A 60 18.55 13.11 -34.34
N ALA A 61 19.83 13.12 -34.03
CA ALA A 61 20.40 13.97 -32.98
C ALA A 61 20.03 15.45 -33.12
N GLY A 62 19.90 15.95 -34.37
CA GLY A 62 19.49 17.32 -34.67
C GLY A 62 18.04 17.60 -34.22
N THR A 63 17.13 16.67 -34.45
CA THR A 63 15.72 16.75 -34.03
C THR A 63 15.61 16.73 -32.49
N ILE A 64 16.31 15.81 -31.82
CA ILE A 64 16.33 15.73 -30.37
C ILE A 64 16.91 17.02 -29.76
N GLY A 65 18.01 17.51 -30.33
CA GLY A 65 18.60 18.79 -29.89
C GLY A 65 17.68 19.98 -30.08
N ASP A 66 16.90 20.04 -31.17
CA ASP A 66 15.90 21.10 -31.38
C ASP A 66 14.77 21.03 -30.34
N ILE A 67 14.32 19.83 -29.98
CA ILE A 67 13.30 19.64 -28.94
C ILE A 67 13.82 20.14 -27.58
N HIS A 68 15.00 19.75 -27.16
CA HIS A 68 15.63 20.26 -25.92
C HIS A 68 15.76 21.78 -25.93
N ARG A 69 16.21 22.36 -27.03
CA ARG A 69 16.28 23.81 -27.18
C ARG A 69 14.93 24.47 -26.95
N ARG A 70 13.88 23.99 -27.60
CA ARG A 70 12.53 24.57 -27.54
C ARG A 70 11.98 24.51 -26.11
N PHE A 71 12.14 23.40 -25.39
CA PHE A 71 11.71 23.30 -23.99
C PHE A 71 12.51 24.23 -23.07
N LEU A 72 13.82 24.32 -23.24
CA LEU A 72 14.67 25.23 -22.48
C LEU A 72 14.30 26.71 -22.72
N GLU A 73 14.01 27.09 -24.00
CA GLU A 73 13.56 28.43 -24.36
C GLU A 73 12.13 28.73 -23.86
N ALA A 74 11.28 27.69 -23.72
CA ALA A 74 9.95 27.79 -23.10
C ALA A 74 10.02 27.99 -21.58
N GLY A 75 11.17 27.81 -20.94
CA GLY A 75 11.37 28.10 -19.52
C GLY A 75 11.74 26.89 -18.68
N ALA A 76 11.91 25.70 -19.25
CA ALA A 76 12.34 24.53 -18.49
C ALA A 76 13.71 24.78 -17.83
N ASP A 77 13.80 24.45 -16.55
CA ASP A 77 15.02 24.45 -15.75
C ASP A 77 15.73 23.10 -15.76
N ILE A 78 14.92 22.02 -15.80
CA ILE A 78 15.36 20.64 -15.90
C ILE A 78 14.91 20.12 -17.26
N ILE A 79 15.79 19.45 -17.99
CA ILE A 79 15.44 18.69 -19.18
C ILE A 79 15.82 17.23 -18.99
N GLU A 80 14.97 16.33 -19.48
CA GLU A 80 15.14 14.89 -19.41
C GLU A 80 15.94 14.37 -20.60
N THR A 81 16.78 13.35 -20.36
CA THR A 81 17.41 12.61 -21.45
C THR A 81 16.37 11.81 -22.23
N ASN A 82 16.60 11.63 -23.53
CA ASN A 82 15.73 10.78 -24.36
C ASN A 82 16.14 9.31 -24.22
N THR A 83 15.88 8.74 -23.02
CA THR A 83 16.33 7.41 -22.61
C THR A 83 15.27 6.60 -21.89
N PHE A 84 14.00 6.85 -22.18
CA PHE A 84 12.85 6.28 -21.48
C PHE A 84 12.82 4.73 -21.45
N SER A 85 13.35 4.08 -22.49
CA SER A 85 13.44 2.61 -22.62
C SER A 85 14.85 2.15 -22.99
N ALA A 86 15.86 2.94 -22.67
CA ALA A 86 17.22 2.75 -23.16
C ALA A 86 18.04 1.71 -22.37
N THR A 87 17.42 0.58 -22.03
CA THR A 87 18.08 -0.58 -21.44
C THR A 87 18.24 -1.71 -22.46
N SER A 88 19.09 -2.70 -22.19
CA SER A 88 19.17 -3.92 -23.03
C SER A 88 17.81 -4.63 -23.11
N ILE A 89 17.01 -4.63 -22.02
CA ILE A 89 15.65 -5.19 -21.97
C ILE A 89 14.72 -4.40 -22.90
N GLY A 90 14.70 -3.08 -22.81
CA GLY A 90 13.87 -2.22 -23.68
C GLY A 90 14.25 -2.36 -25.16
N GLN A 91 15.55 -2.30 -25.47
CA GLN A 91 16.03 -2.41 -26.85
C GLN A 91 15.84 -3.82 -27.44
N SER A 92 15.72 -4.87 -26.61
CA SER A 92 15.45 -6.23 -27.08
C SER A 92 14.14 -6.35 -27.85
N GLU A 93 13.13 -5.53 -27.53
CA GLU A 93 11.84 -5.53 -28.25
C GLU A 93 11.99 -5.19 -29.74
N PHE A 94 13.01 -4.41 -30.07
CA PHE A 94 13.27 -3.93 -31.45
C PHE A 94 14.33 -4.72 -32.21
N PHE A 95 15.22 -5.44 -31.51
CA PHE A 95 16.39 -6.06 -32.15
C PHE A 95 16.52 -7.57 -31.90
N VAL A 96 15.69 -8.17 -31.05
CA VAL A 96 15.71 -9.61 -30.79
C VAL A 96 14.37 -10.22 -31.20
N ASP A 97 14.42 -11.40 -31.86
CA ASP A 97 13.21 -12.11 -32.27
C ASP A 97 12.40 -12.52 -31.03
N ASP A 98 11.09 -12.32 -31.09
CA ASP A 98 10.21 -12.71 -30.02
C ASP A 98 9.96 -14.23 -30.04
N PRO A 99 10.35 -14.98 -29.01
CA PRO A 99 10.18 -16.43 -29.03
C PRO A 99 8.70 -16.85 -29.13
N ARG A 100 7.75 -15.96 -28.72
CA ARG A 100 6.31 -16.24 -28.78
C ARG A 100 5.81 -16.38 -30.24
N GLU A 101 6.46 -15.73 -31.22
CA GLU A 101 6.14 -15.85 -32.64
C GLU A 101 6.40 -17.27 -33.18
N HIS A 102 7.21 -18.06 -32.48
CA HIS A 102 7.60 -19.43 -32.84
C HIS A 102 7.13 -20.47 -31.80
N GLY A 103 6.12 -20.15 -30.98
CA GLY A 103 5.54 -21.04 -29.97
C GLY A 103 6.38 -21.20 -28.71
N GLY A 104 7.40 -20.39 -28.53
CA GLY A 104 8.17 -20.27 -27.28
C GLY A 104 7.53 -19.28 -26.29
N ARG A 105 8.25 -18.99 -25.24
CA ARG A 105 7.82 -17.98 -24.25
C ARG A 105 9.00 -17.10 -23.82
N LYS A 106 8.71 -15.87 -23.43
CA LYS A 106 9.67 -15.06 -22.70
C LYS A 106 9.72 -15.55 -21.25
N ASP A 107 10.90 -15.85 -20.76
CA ASP A 107 11.18 -16.36 -19.43
C ASP A 107 12.54 -15.86 -18.92
N PRO A 108 12.96 -16.16 -17.68
CA PRO A 108 14.26 -15.72 -17.19
C PRO A 108 15.46 -16.19 -18.03
N ALA A 109 15.38 -17.34 -18.71
CA ALA A 109 16.46 -17.79 -19.58
C ALA A 109 16.57 -16.93 -20.85
N PHE A 110 15.44 -16.55 -21.44
CA PHE A 110 15.42 -15.58 -22.56
C PHE A 110 16.04 -14.24 -22.14
N TYR A 111 15.63 -13.69 -21.00
CA TYR A 111 16.15 -12.40 -20.53
C TYR A 111 17.60 -12.48 -20.05
N GLN A 112 18.09 -13.65 -19.65
CA GLN A 112 19.53 -13.83 -19.40
C GLN A 112 20.33 -13.64 -20.70
N GLY A 113 19.85 -14.19 -21.81
CA GLY A 113 20.45 -13.96 -23.13
C GLY A 113 20.40 -12.49 -23.56
N VAL A 114 19.32 -11.75 -23.21
CA VAL A 114 19.19 -10.32 -23.45
C VAL A 114 20.23 -9.51 -22.68
N ILE A 115 20.38 -9.79 -21.37
CA ILE A 115 21.33 -9.10 -20.50
C ILE A 115 22.80 -9.36 -20.90
N GLU A 116 23.08 -10.55 -21.41
CA GLU A 116 24.43 -10.93 -21.85
C GLU A 116 24.73 -10.53 -23.32
N ASN A 117 23.75 -10.00 -24.04
CA ASN A 117 23.91 -9.65 -25.44
C ASN A 117 24.79 -8.41 -25.62
N PRO A 118 25.99 -8.52 -26.24
CA PRO A 118 26.93 -7.42 -26.36
C PRO A 118 26.36 -6.26 -27.21
N PHE A 119 25.67 -6.57 -28.30
CA PHE A 119 25.07 -5.56 -29.19
C PHE A 119 24.05 -4.69 -28.43
N LEU A 120 23.16 -5.33 -27.66
CA LEU A 120 22.15 -4.61 -26.88
C LEU A 120 22.78 -3.76 -25.78
N ASN A 121 23.82 -4.27 -25.13
CA ASN A 121 24.54 -3.54 -24.09
C ASN A 121 25.28 -2.32 -24.66
N ASP A 122 26.00 -2.51 -25.79
CA ASP A 122 26.71 -1.41 -26.46
C ASP A 122 25.71 -0.35 -26.95
N LEU A 123 24.58 -0.77 -27.55
CA LEU A 123 23.54 0.13 -28.03
C LEU A 123 22.89 0.91 -26.87
N ALA A 124 22.51 0.22 -25.79
CA ALA A 124 21.94 0.87 -24.60
C ALA A 124 22.92 1.87 -24.00
N TRP A 125 24.20 1.50 -23.88
CA TRP A 125 25.23 2.43 -23.40
C TRP A 125 25.30 3.69 -24.25
N GLU A 126 25.41 3.52 -25.56
CA GLU A 126 25.59 4.63 -26.51
C GLU A 126 24.36 5.56 -26.50
N ILE A 127 23.13 5.03 -26.50
CA ILE A 127 21.89 5.83 -26.41
C ILE A 127 21.94 6.70 -25.14
N ASN A 128 22.18 6.09 -24.00
CA ASN A 128 22.19 6.80 -22.71
C ASN A 128 23.30 7.87 -22.65
N GLU A 129 24.52 7.51 -23.01
CA GLU A 129 25.65 8.44 -22.96
C GLU A 129 25.47 9.60 -23.93
N GLN A 130 25.08 9.33 -25.19
CA GLN A 130 24.89 10.39 -26.18
C GLN A 130 23.69 11.28 -25.87
N SER A 131 22.58 10.72 -25.41
CA SER A 131 21.43 11.51 -24.99
C SER A 131 21.79 12.46 -23.85
N ALA A 132 22.50 11.96 -22.83
CA ALA A 132 22.96 12.80 -21.71
C ALA A 132 23.90 13.92 -22.17
N ARG A 133 24.84 13.64 -23.07
CA ARG A 133 25.75 14.65 -23.65
C ARG A 133 24.99 15.71 -24.41
N GLN A 134 24.01 15.35 -25.23
CA GLN A 134 23.16 16.29 -25.98
C GLN A 134 22.37 17.21 -25.05
N CYS A 135 21.75 16.64 -24.02
CA CYS A 135 21.06 17.43 -23.00
C CYS A 135 22.03 18.43 -22.32
N ARG A 136 23.19 17.95 -21.90
CA ARG A 136 24.20 18.80 -21.22
C ARG A 136 24.64 19.94 -22.12
N GLU A 137 24.91 19.66 -23.39
CA GLU A 137 25.31 20.67 -24.36
C GLU A 137 24.25 21.78 -24.51
N TRP A 138 22.99 21.44 -24.69
CA TRP A 138 21.91 22.41 -24.79
C TRP A 138 21.63 23.15 -23.48
N ALA A 139 21.67 22.46 -22.35
CA ALA A 139 21.51 23.05 -21.05
C ALA A 139 22.60 24.12 -20.79
N ASP A 140 23.87 23.82 -21.10
CA ASP A 140 24.98 24.74 -20.96
C ASP A 140 24.89 25.96 -21.90
N ARG A 141 24.48 25.72 -23.15
CA ARG A 141 24.28 26.84 -24.12
C ARG A 141 23.21 27.82 -23.64
N ILE A 142 22.07 27.33 -23.19
CA ILE A 142 20.97 28.17 -22.71
C ILE A 142 21.30 28.80 -21.34
N ALA A 143 21.99 28.09 -20.44
CA ALA A 143 22.45 28.63 -19.17
C ALA A 143 23.40 29.80 -19.39
N ASN A 144 24.38 29.67 -20.29
CA ASN A 144 25.31 30.73 -20.66
C ASN A 144 24.60 31.95 -21.31
N LYS A 145 23.57 31.71 -22.15
CA LYS A 145 22.78 32.75 -22.79
C LYS A 145 21.92 33.53 -21.80
N THR A 146 21.35 32.83 -20.80
CA THR A 146 20.37 33.42 -19.89
C THR A 146 20.93 33.82 -18.52
N GLY A 147 22.12 33.36 -18.18
CA GLY A 147 22.70 33.51 -16.83
C GLY A 147 22.02 32.67 -15.75
N ARG A 148 21.06 31.78 -16.14
CA ARG A 148 20.28 30.96 -15.22
C ARG A 148 20.68 29.48 -15.36
N PRO A 149 21.04 28.79 -14.26
CA PRO A 149 21.41 27.38 -14.32
C PRO A 149 20.32 26.50 -14.98
N ARG A 150 20.74 25.50 -15.73
CA ARG A 150 19.90 24.45 -16.29
C ARG A 150 20.44 23.10 -15.87
N PHE A 151 19.56 22.13 -15.63
CA PHE A 151 19.89 20.84 -15.10
C PHE A 151 19.51 19.73 -16.06
N VAL A 152 20.26 18.65 -16.06
CA VAL A 152 20.01 17.46 -16.89
C VAL A 152 19.61 16.30 -15.99
N ALA A 153 18.40 15.82 -16.16
CA ALA A 153 17.88 14.62 -15.51
C ALA A 153 18.14 13.41 -16.41
N GLY A 154 18.89 12.44 -15.90
CA GLY A 154 19.02 11.14 -16.55
C GLY A 154 17.72 10.35 -16.32
N ALA A 155 16.89 10.27 -17.35
CA ALA A 155 15.61 9.58 -17.29
C ALA A 155 15.80 8.05 -17.30
N ILE A 156 15.28 7.39 -16.28
CA ILE A 156 15.25 5.94 -16.07
C ILE A 156 13.77 5.54 -16.04
N GLY A 157 13.27 5.16 -17.21
CA GLY A 157 11.86 4.84 -17.36
C GLY A 157 11.50 3.39 -16.99
N PRO A 158 10.22 3.02 -17.10
CA PRO A 158 9.75 1.67 -16.84
C PRO A 158 10.21 0.69 -17.93
N LEU A 159 10.42 -0.55 -17.52
CA LEU A 159 10.71 -1.64 -18.43
C LEU A 159 9.41 -2.24 -19.02
N THR A 160 9.55 -2.97 -20.13
CA THR A 160 8.48 -3.77 -20.76
C THR A 160 8.16 -5.05 -19.97
N VAL A 161 8.86 -5.31 -18.88
CA VAL A 161 8.68 -6.45 -17.97
C VAL A 161 8.29 -5.99 -16.58
N SER A 162 7.50 -6.80 -15.89
CA SER A 162 7.07 -6.56 -14.51
C SER A 162 7.63 -7.62 -13.56
N LEU A 163 8.15 -7.18 -12.42
CA LEU A 163 8.54 -8.05 -11.31
C LEU A 163 7.38 -8.34 -10.36
N SER A 164 6.33 -7.51 -10.37
CA SER A 164 5.18 -7.63 -9.47
C SER A 164 4.06 -8.49 -10.03
N ASN A 165 3.92 -8.57 -11.35
CA ASN A 165 2.78 -9.23 -12.00
C ASN A 165 3.20 -10.43 -12.84
N SER A 166 2.34 -11.45 -12.90
CA SER A 166 2.49 -12.59 -13.80
C SER A 166 1.77 -12.33 -15.12
N PRO A 167 2.41 -12.56 -16.27
CA PRO A 167 1.71 -12.61 -17.56
C PRO A 167 1.05 -13.97 -17.81
N ASP A 168 1.25 -14.97 -16.97
CA ASP A 168 0.70 -16.30 -17.06
C ASP A 168 -0.58 -16.38 -16.21
N ALA A 169 -1.72 -16.61 -16.87
CA ALA A 169 -3.01 -16.66 -16.18
C ALA A 169 -3.17 -17.89 -15.25
N ASP A 170 -2.41 -18.95 -15.54
CA ASP A 170 -2.46 -20.20 -14.81
C ASP A 170 -1.41 -20.26 -13.69
N ASP A 171 -0.43 -19.36 -13.69
CA ASP A 171 0.62 -19.29 -12.68
C ASP A 171 0.88 -17.86 -12.18
N ALA A 172 0.18 -17.46 -11.16
CA ALA A 172 0.34 -16.14 -10.52
C ALA A 172 1.76 -15.89 -9.94
N GLY A 173 2.52 -16.95 -9.69
CA GLY A 173 3.91 -16.86 -9.20
C GLY A 173 4.97 -16.83 -10.29
N PHE A 174 4.61 -16.94 -11.57
CA PHE A 174 5.56 -16.84 -12.66
C PHE A 174 5.99 -15.39 -12.91
N ARG A 175 7.28 -15.21 -13.23
CA ARG A 175 7.83 -13.93 -13.69
C ARG A 175 8.71 -14.18 -14.92
N VAL A 176 8.59 -13.31 -15.92
CA VAL A 176 9.40 -13.40 -17.14
C VAL A 176 10.86 -13.04 -16.92
N CYS A 177 11.13 -12.25 -15.90
CA CYS A 177 12.44 -11.70 -15.59
C CYS A 177 12.68 -11.73 -14.08
N THR A 178 13.93 -11.86 -13.65
CA THR A 178 14.31 -11.80 -12.23
C THR A 178 14.67 -10.38 -11.80
N PHE A 179 14.62 -10.11 -10.50
CA PHE A 179 15.07 -8.84 -9.93
C PHE A 179 16.53 -8.53 -10.31
N ASP A 180 17.41 -9.53 -10.29
CA ASP A 180 18.82 -9.34 -10.61
C ASP A 180 19.06 -9.02 -12.09
N GLN A 181 18.27 -9.57 -13.00
CA GLN A 181 18.33 -9.24 -14.41
C GLN A 181 17.88 -7.80 -14.67
N VAL A 182 16.76 -7.38 -14.06
CA VAL A 182 16.28 -6.00 -14.14
C VAL A 182 17.31 -5.04 -13.53
N LYS A 183 17.86 -5.37 -12.36
CA LYS A 183 18.92 -4.59 -11.72
C LYS A 183 20.16 -4.46 -12.61
N ALA A 184 20.59 -5.53 -13.28
CA ALA A 184 21.74 -5.53 -14.16
C ALA A 184 21.55 -4.56 -15.35
N ALA A 185 20.36 -4.58 -15.98
CA ALA A 185 20.03 -3.65 -17.04
C ALA A 185 20.10 -2.19 -16.57
N TYR A 186 19.53 -1.88 -15.40
CA TYR A 186 19.58 -0.53 -14.82
C TYR A 186 21.00 -0.11 -14.38
N ILE A 187 21.84 -1.01 -13.85
CA ILE A 187 23.24 -0.69 -13.55
C ILE A 187 23.97 -0.16 -14.81
N HIS A 188 23.74 -0.81 -15.95
CA HIS A 188 24.35 -0.44 -17.22
C HIS A 188 23.89 0.95 -17.68
N GLU A 189 22.59 1.20 -17.67
CA GLU A 189 21.97 2.49 -18.00
C GLU A 189 22.45 3.63 -17.09
N VAL A 190 22.41 3.44 -15.76
CA VAL A 190 22.86 4.43 -14.77
C VAL A 190 24.32 4.82 -14.98
N ARG A 191 25.20 3.85 -15.25
CA ARG A 191 26.60 4.11 -15.51
C ARG A 191 26.80 4.94 -16.79
N ALA A 192 26.06 4.63 -17.84
CA ALA A 192 26.14 5.37 -19.11
C ALA A 192 25.59 6.81 -18.96
N LEU A 193 24.48 7.00 -18.27
CA LEU A 193 23.94 8.33 -17.96
C LEU A 193 24.93 9.19 -17.16
N ILE A 194 25.56 8.62 -16.13
CA ILE A 194 26.58 9.31 -15.34
C ILE A 194 27.81 9.66 -16.21
N SER A 195 28.22 8.77 -17.10
CA SER A 195 29.33 9.02 -18.06
C SER A 195 28.99 10.15 -19.02
N GLY A 196 27.73 10.26 -19.45
CA GLY A 196 27.23 11.33 -20.31
C GLY A 196 27.08 12.70 -19.63
N GLY A 197 27.17 12.77 -18.30
CA GLY A 197 27.26 14.03 -17.54
C GLY A 197 25.93 14.57 -17.01
N VAL A 198 25.00 13.71 -16.65
CA VAL A 198 23.75 14.12 -15.99
C VAL A 198 24.01 14.72 -14.61
N ASP A 199 23.11 15.59 -14.15
CA ASP A 199 23.17 16.26 -12.84
C ASP A 199 22.40 15.53 -11.76
N LEU A 200 21.33 14.82 -12.14
CA LEU A 200 20.49 14.01 -11.28
C LEU A 200 20.01 12.77 -12.05
N LEU A 201 19.57 11.76 -11.32
CA LEU A 201 18.90 10.57 -11.88
C LEU A 201 17.40 10.67 -11.57
N LEU A 202 16.57 10.45 -12.58
CA LEU A 202 15.12 10.50 -12.50
C LEU A 202 14.54 9.11 -12.78
N VAL A 203 14.09 8.41 -11.72
CA VAL A 203 13.32 7.18 -11.86
C VAL A 203 11.86 7.57 -12.02
N GLU A 204 11.35 7.44 -13.24
CA GLU A 204 10.05 8.02 -13.58
C GLU A 204 9.03 7.04 -14.14
N THR A 205 7.78 7.51 -14.19
CA THR A 205 6.64 6.79 -14.75
C THR A 205 6.51 5.38 -14.17
N ILE A 206 6.73 5.27 -12.87
CA ILE A 206 6.78 4.00 -12.18
C ILE A 206 5.38 3.39 -12.12
N PHE A 207 5.18 2.31 -12.88
CA PHE A 207 3.98 1.46 -12.83
C PHE A 207 4.12 0.34 -11.81
N ASP A 208 5.35 -0.13 -11.61
CA ASP A 208 5.72 -1.27 -10.78
C ASP A 208 6.78 -0.85 -9.74
N SER A 209 6.38 -0.83 -8.48
CA SER A 209 7.24 -0.41 -7.38
C SER A 209 8.43 -1.35 -7.17
N LEU A 210 8.31 -2.65 -7.53
CA LEU A 210 9.42 -3.59 -7.41
C LEU A 210 10.48 -3.36 -8.49
N ASN A 211 10.06 -3.00 -9.72
CA ASN A 211 10.98 -2.56 -10.77
C ASN A 211 11.72 -1.28 -10.32
N ALA A 212 10.99 -0.32 -9.72
CA ALA A 212 11.60 0.89 -9.16
C ALA A 212 12.63 0.56 -8.07
N LYS A 213 12.32 -0.38 -7.16
CA LYS A 213 13.29 -0.82 -6.14
C LYS A 213 14.53 -1.45 -6.78
N ALA A 214 14.38 -2.22 -7.87
CA ALA A 214 15.55 -2.74 -8.60
C ALA A 214 16.41 -1.61 -9.20
N ALA A 215 15.79 -0.57 -9.74
CA ALA A 215 16.49 0.62 -10.23
C ALA A 215 17.19 1.36 -9.09
N LEU A 216 16.55 1.55 -7.94
CA LEU A 216 17.13 2.23 -6.78
C LEU A 216 18.32 1.45 -6.20
N VAL A 217 18.21 0.11 -6.11
CA VAL A 217 19.34 -0.75 -5.69
C VAL A 217 20.50 -0.64 -6.70
N ALA A 218 20.19 -0.63 -8.02
CA ALA A 218 21.19 -0.43 -9.06
C ALA A 218 21.93 0.91 -8.91
N ILE A 219 21.19 1.99 -8.67
CA ILE A 219 21.75 3.34 -8.45
C ILE A 219 22.66 3.36 -7.22
N GLU A 220 22.22 2.81 -6.09
CA GLU A 220 23.02 2.76 -4.87
C GLU A 220 24.31 1.93 -5.07
N GLU A 221 24.24 0.79 -5.76
CA GLU A 221 25.43 -0.02 -6.07
C GLU A 221 26.42 0.73 -6.99
N VAL A 222 25.93 1.52 -7.96
CA VAL A 222 26.78 2.33 -8.84
C VAL A 222 27.43 3.46 -8.03
N PHE A 223 26.69 4.11 -7.14
CA PHE A 223 27.22 5.16 -6.28
C PHE A 223 28.31 4.65 -5.34
N GLU A 224 28.11 3.49 -4.71
CA GLU A 224 29.10 2.86 -3.84
C GLU A 224 30.40 2.50 -4.60
N LYS A 225 30.25 1.90 -5.80
CA LYS A 225 31.42 1.50 -6.61
C LYS A 225 32.16 2.70 -7.22
N SER A 226 31.47 3.76 -7.57
CA SER A 226 32.08 4.96 -8.19
C SER A 226 32.57 6.00 -7.19
N GLY A 227 32.11 5.94 -5.95
CA GLY A 227 32.31 6.99 -4.94
C GLY A 227 31.63 8.33 -5.27
N ARG A 228 30.82 8.39 -6.34
CA ARG A 228 30.09 9.59 -6.79
C ARG A 228 28.60 9.40 -6.59
N ARG A 229 27.98 10.33 -5.84
CA ARG A 229 26.53 10.33 -5.58
C ARG A 229 25.87 11.53 -6.25
N LEU A 230 24.83 11.29 -7.02
CA LEU A 230 23.95 12.29 -7.62
C LEU A 230 22.61 12.35 -6.87
N PRO A 231 21.90 13.50 -6.92
CA PRO A 231 20.53 13.57 -6.47
C PRO A 231 19.64 12.56 -7.23
N ILE A 232 18.67 11.96 -6.52
CA ILE A 232 17.68 11.06 -7.09
C ILE A 232 16.31 11.75 -7.03
N MET A 233 15.62 11.79 -8.13
CA MET A 233 14.21 12.19 -8.22
C MET A 233 13.37 10.96 -8.58
N ILE A 234 12.19 10.81 -7.97
CA ILE A 234 11.34 9.63 -8.16
C ILE A 234 9.93 10.11 -8.53
N SER A 235 9.33 9.49 -9.55
CA SER A 235 7.98 9.84 -9.98
C SER A 235 7.17 8.61 -10.37
N ALA A 236 5.96 8.47 -9.80
CA ALA A 236 5.06 7.35 -10.07
C ALA A 236 3.95 7.74 -11.05
N ALA A 237 3.49 6.74 -11.80
CA ALA A 237 2.28 6.81 -12.59
C ALA A 237 1.17 6.03 -11.89
N VAL A 238 0.09 6.73 -11.54
CA VAL A 238 -1.02 6.16 -10.79
C VAL A 238 -2.30 6.10 -11.64
N GLY A 239 -3.12 5.09 -11.40
CA GLY A 239 -4.44 4.96 -11.99
C GLY A 239 -5.46 5.92 -11.35
N ARG A 240 -6.72 5.84 -11.81
CA ARG A 240 -7.82 6.68 -11.31
C ARG A 240 -8.14 6.46 -9.83
N GLY A 241 -7.79 5.32 -9.26
CA GLY A 241 -7.93 5.01 -7.83
C GLY A 241 -6.77 5.53 -6.98
N GLY A 242 -5.70 6.05 -7.59
CA GLY A 242 -4.51 6.55 -6.90
C GLY A 242 -3.46 5.50 -6.59
N GLU A 243 -3.62 4.28 -7.09
CA GLU A 243 -2.63 3.21 -6.97
C GLU A 243 -1.70 3.16 -8.19
N THR A 244 -0.44 2.77 -7.98
CA THR A 244 0.48 2.44 -9.07
C THR A 244 -0.13 1.35 -9.95
N MET A 245 -0.03 1.53 -11.27
CA MET A 245 -0.89 0.81 -12.24
C MET A 245 -0.67 -0.71 -12.28
N ILE A 246 0.49 -1.21 -11.87
CA ILE A 246 0.82 -2.65 -11.88
C ILE A 246 0.94 -3.19 -10.46
N SER A 247 1.72 -2.55 -9.59
CA SER A 247 1.93 -3.02 -8.22
C SER A 247 0.81 -2.65 -7.25
N ALA A 248 -0.19 -1.91 -7.72
CA ALA A 248 -1.39 -1.52 -6.98
C ALA A 248 -1.10 -0.87 -5.60
N GLN A 249 0.00 -0.14 -5.48
CA GLN A 249 0.35 0.59 -4.26
C GLN A 249 -0.29 1.97 -4.25
N THR A 250 -0.92 2.34 -3.14
CA THR A 250 -1.34 3.72 -2.90
C THR A 250 -0.12 4.64 -2.81
N VAL A 251 -0.29 5.93 -3.05
CA VAL A 251 0.82 6.89 -3.00
C VAL A 251 1.54 6.91 -1.65
N GLY A 252 0.82 6.69 -0.55
CA GLY A 252 1.43 6.58 0.77
C GLY A 252 2.25 5.30 0.95
N ALA A 253 1.79 4.16 0.40
CA ALA A 253 2.54 2.91 0.42
C ALA A 253 3.80 2.99 -0.46
N PHE A 254 3.65 3.58 -1.63
CA PHE A 254 4.77 3.84 -2.54
C PHE A 254 5.84 4.72 -1.89
N TRP A 255 5.44 5.84 -1.24
CA TRP A 255 6.39 6.68 -0.51
C TRP A 255 7.19 5.89 0.54
N ASN A 256 6.50 5.08 1.36
CA ASN A 256 7.17 4.25 2.35
C ASN A 256 8.17 3.26 1.73
N ALA A 257 7.88 2.73 0.53
CA ALA A 257 8.74 1.78 -0.17
C ALA A 257 10.03 2.40 -0.73
N VAL A 258 10.02 3.71 -1.10
CA VAL A 258 11.13 4.33 -1.83
C VAL A 258 11.88 5.43 -1.06
N LYS A 259 11.33 5.92 0.07
CA LYS A 259 11.92 7.06 0.80
C LYS A 259 13.34 6.82 1.34
N HIS A 260 13.75 5.57 1.50
CA HIS A 260 15.05 5.17 2.07
C HIS A 260 16.26 5.70 1.31
N VAL A 261 16.15 5.95 0.01
CA VAL A 261 17.22 6.54 -0.80
C VAL A 261 17.34 8.07 -0.61
N LYS A 262 16.48 8.66 0.22
CA LYS A 262 16.42 10.11 0.50
C LYS A 262 16.37 10.94 -0.79
N PRO A 263 15.34 10.75 -1.63
CA PRO A 263 15.26 11.44 -2.91
C PRO A 263 15.17 12.96 -2.70
N ILE A 264 15.71 13.72 -3.66
CA ILE A 264 15.59 15.19 -3.65
C ILE A 264 14.14 15.64 -3.90
N ALA A 265 13.39 14.83 -4.66
CA ALA A 265 11.97 15.02 -4.92
C ALA A 265 11.27 13.70 -5.13
N ILE A 266 9.99 13.65 -4.73
CA ILE A 266 9.04 12.59 -5.02
C ILE A 266 7.84 13.20 -5.75
N GLY A 267 7.20 12.47 -6.67
CA GLY A 267 6.06 13.02 -7.37
C GLY A 267 5.25 12.05 -8.18
N LEU A 268 4.39 12.63 -9.00
CA LEU A 268 3.51 11.91 -9.91
C LEU A 268 3.63 12.47 -11.32
N ASN A 269 3.61 11.60 -12.31
CA ASN A 269 3.59 11.97 -13.72
C ASN A 269 2.79 10.99 -14.56
N CYS A 270 2.46 11.41 -15.77
CA CYS A 270 1.77 10.59 -16.76
C CYS A 270 0.41 10.05 -16.28
N SER A 271 -0.21 9.17 -17.08
CA SER A 271 -1.45 8.45 -16.83
C SER A 271 -2.70 9.33 -16.63
N LEU A 272 -2.66 10.34 -15.78
CA LEU A 272 -3.76 11.23 -15.44
C LEU A 272 -3.52 12.66 -15.93
N GLY A 273 -4.61 13.40 -16.18
CA GLY A 273 -4.60 14.85 -16.26
C GLY A 273 -4.49 15.49 -14.86
N PRO A 274 -4.25 16.81 -14.79
CA PRO A 274 -4.04 17.50 -13.52
C PRO A 274 -5.25 17.44 -12.58
N ASP A 275 -6.46 17.49 -13.10
CA ASP A 275 -7.71 17.41 -12.35
C ASP A 275 -7.81 16.10 -11.53
N LEU A 276 -7.56 14.97 -12.17
CA LEU A 276 -7.61 13.65 -11.54
C LEU A 276 -6.38 13.36 -10.68
N MET A 277 -5.23 13.95 -10.97
CA MET A 277 -3.99 13.72 -10.23
C MET A 277 -3.94 14.47 -8.89
N ARG A 278 -4.64 15.60 -8.78
CA ARG A 278 -4.58 16.53 -7.64
C ARG A 278 -4.76 15.88 -6.26
N PRO A 279 -5.77 15.03 -6.00
CA PRO A 279 -5.97 14.44 -4.67
C PRO A 279 -4.81 13.55 -4.25
N PHE A 280 -4.24 12.79 -5.15
CA PHE A 280 -3.11 11.87 -4.88
C PHE A 280 -1.80 12.65 -4.65
N LEU A 281 -1.61 13.74 -5.39
CA LEU A 281 -0.51 14.65 -5.17
C LEU A 281 -0.60 15.34 -3.80
N ALA A 282 -1.79 15.75 -3.39
CA ALA A 282 -2.03 16.36 -2.09
C ALA A 282 -1.74 15.37 -0.94
N GLU A 283 -2.17 14.11 -1.07
CA GLU A 283 -1.83 13.04 -0.12
C GLU A 283 -0.32 12.83 -0.03
N LEU A 284 0.37 12.76 -1.18
CA LEU A 284 1.82 12.60 -1.22
C LEU A 284 2.54 13.79 -0.57
N ALA A 285 2.07 15.02 -0.84
CA ALA A 285 2.60 16.22 -0.25
C ALA A 285 2.39 16.28 1.28
N GLU A 286 1.32 15.71 1.78
CA GLU A 286 1.07 15.59 3.22
C GLU A 286 2.03 14.62 3.91
N LYS A 287 2.30 13.48 3.27
CA LYS A 287 3.08 12.36 3.85
C LYS A 287 4.58 12.47 3.67
N SER A 288 5.05 13.24 2.67
CA SER A 288 6.48 13.32 2.33
C SER A 288 7.18 14.49 3.02
N ASP A 289 8.44 14.28 3.35
CA ASP A 289 9.38 15.23 3.95
C ASP A 289 10.38 15.82 2.93
N THR A 290 10.18 15.53 1.64
CA THR A 290 11.02 16.01 0.54
C THR A 290 10.24 16.90 -0.44
N ALA A 291 10.90 17.45 -1.46
CA ALA A 291 10.23 18.22 -2.50
C ALA A 291 9.20 17.40 -3.27
N ILE A 292 8.15 18.05 -3.77
CA ILE A 292 7.09 17.43 -4.58
C ILE A 292 7.23 17.85 -6.04
N SER A 293 7.19 16.85 -6.94
CA SER A 293 7.12 17.06 -8.40
C SER A 293 5.77 16.63 -8.96
N CYS A 294 5.29 17.38 -9.97
CA CYS A 294 4.08 17.08 -10.69
C CYS A 294 4.21 17.44 -12.16
N TYR A 295 4.13 16.45 -13.05
CA TYR A 295 4.12 16.65 -14.49
C TYR A 295 3.10 15.72 -15.16
N PRO A 296 1.79 16.14 -15.11
CA PRO A 296 0.66 15.35 -15.59
C PRO A 296 0.55 15.37 -17.12
N ASN A 297 -0.28 14.49 -17.66
CA ASN A 297 -0.67 14.57 -19.07
C ASN A 297 -1.48 15.85 -19.33
N ALA A 298 -1.51 16.31 -20.59
CA ALA A 298 -2.36 17.43 -21.03
C ALA A 298 -3.84 16.99 -21.11
N GLY A 299 -4.39 16.54 -19.98
CA GLY A 299 -5.73 16.00 -19.86
C GLY A 299 -5.86 14.53 -20.27
N LEU A 300 -6.98 14.18 -20.89
CA LEU A 300 -7.26 12.84 -21.36
C LEU A 300 -6.82 12.63 -22.82
N PRO A 301 -6.50 11.39 -23.23
CA PRO A 301 -6.21 11.07 -24.61
C PRO A 301 -7.40 11.45 -25.53
N ASN A 302 -7.12 12.25 -26.56
CA ASN A 302 -8.10 12.69 -27.56
C ASN A 302 -7.49 12.54 -28.98
N PRO A 303 -7.85 11.48 -29.72
CA PRO A 303 -7.32 11.26 -31.06
C PRO A 303 -7.61 12.38 -32.08
N LEU A 304 -8.58 13.25 -31.77
CA LEU A 304 -8.97 14.38 -32.64
C LEU A 304 -8.12 15.63 -32.37
N SER A 305 -7.37 15.67 -31.27
CA SER A 305 -6.48 16.78 -30.94
C SER A 305 -5.15 16.62 -31.69
N PRO A 306 -4.51 17.71 -32.15
CA PRO A 306 -3.20 17.68 -32.78
C PRO A 306 -2.09 17.09 -31.89
N THR A 307 -2.21 17.21 -30.57
CA THR A 307 -1.29 16.65 -29.58
C THR A 307 -1.67 15.24 -29.15
N GLY A 308 -2.87 14.77 -29.51
CA GLY A 308 -3.48 13.55 -29.00
C GLY A 308 -4.07 13.65 -27.59
N PHE A 309 -4.19 14.88 -27.06
CA PHE A 309 -4.74 15.19 -25.73
C PHE A 309 -5.64 16.43 -25.79
N ASP A 310 -6.49 16.65 -24.77
CA ASP A 310 -7.59 17.62 -24.84
C ASP A 310 -7.35 18.94 -24.09
N LEU A 311 -6.34 19.03 -23.20
CA LEU A 311 -6.07 20.29 -22.50
C LEU A 311 -5.12 21.20 -23.30
N GLU A 312 -5.50 22.48 -23.31
CA GLU A 312 -4.72 23.54 -23.92
C GLU A 312 -3.65 24.10 -22.96
N PRO A 313 -2.61 24.81 -23.48
CA PRO A 313 -1.56 25.39 -22.66
C PRO A 313 -2.04 26.27 -21.50
N ALA A 314 -3.08 27.09 -21.74
CA ALA A 314 -3.67 27.96 -20.74
C ALA A 314 -4.30 27.20 -19.57
N ASP A 315 -4.95 26.06 -19.86
CA ASP A 315 -5.56 25.22 -18.84
C ASP A 315 -4.50 24.54 -17.97
N MET A 316 -3.43 24.02 -18.58
CA MET A 316 -2.31 23.44 -17.83
C MET A 316 -1.68 24.47 -16.90
N GLY A 317 -1.45 25.70 -17.38
CA GLY A 317 -0.94 26.81 -16.55
C GLY A 317 -1.88 27.12 -15.39
N ARG A 318 -3.20 27.16 -15.63
CA ARG A 318 -4.21 27.39 -14.59
C ARG A 318 -4.20 26.28 -13.52
N PHE A 319 -4.29 25.02 -13.92
CA PHE A 319 -4.30 23.90 -12.96
C PHE A 319 -3.05 23.86 -12.08
N LEU A 320 -1.86 23.94 -12.68
CA LEU A 320 -0.62 23.93 -11.90
C LEU A 320 -0.45 25.21 -11.08
N GLY A 321 -0.99 26.34 -11.56
CA GLY A 321 -1.11 27.55 -10.75
C GLY A 321 -1.93 27.36 -9.48
N GLU A 322 -3.10 26.70 -9.58
CA GLU A 322 -3.95 26.35 -8.44
C GLU A 322 -3.27 25.36 -7.47
N PHE A 323 -2.46 24.42 -8.00
CA PHE A 323 -1.68 23.51 -7.16
C PHE A 323 -0.60 24.24 -6.36
N ALA A 324 0.08 25.21 -7.00
CA ALA A 324 1.06 26.06 -6.32
C ALA A 324 0.40 26.94 -5.24
N ASP A 325 -0.76 27.52 -5.52
CA ASP A 325 -1.54 28.29 -4.52
C ASP A 325 -1.98 27.43 -3.34
N SER A 326 -2.14 26.12 -3.55
CA SER A 326 -2.41 25.14 -2.50
C SER A 326 -1.15 24.66 -1.78
N GLY A 327 0.03 25.15 -2.13
CA GLY A 327 1.31 24.76 -1.52
C GLY A 327 1.73 23.32 -1.83
N LEU A 328 1.43 22.80 -3.02
CA LEU A 328 1.67 21.40 -3.39
C LEU A 328 2.95 21.19 -4.20
N LEU A 329 3.57 22.24 -4.78
CA LEU A 329 4.60 22.08 -5.80
C LEU A 329 5.98 22.61 -5.38
N ASN A 330 7.02 21.84 -5.77
CA ASN A 330 8.42 22.31 -5.83
C ASN A 330 8.97 22.17 -7.25
N ILE A 331 8.50 21.16 -8.01
CA ILE A 331 8.85 20.93 -9.41
C ILE A 331 7.53 20.75 -10.18
N ALA A 332 7.43 21.42 -11.32
CA ALA A 332 6.24 21.34 -12.17
C ALA A 332 6.62 21.28 -13.64
N GLY A 333 5.87 20.52 -14.42
CA GLY A 333 6.05 20.41 -15.87
C GLY A 333 4.90 19.66 -16.50
N GLY A 334 5.16 18.95 -17.59
CA GLY A 334 4.15 18.17 -18.28
C GLY A 334 4.66 16.84 -18.82
N CYS A 335 3.77 15.85 -18.91
CA CYS A 335 4.02 14.58 -19.56
C CYS A 335 3.27 14.51 -20.91
N CYS A 336 2.71 13.39 -21.29
CA CYS A 336 2.08 13.20 -22.59
C CYS A 336 1.14 14.35 -23.00
N GLY A 337 1.24 14.78 -24.26
CA GLY A 337 0.45 15.90 -24.80
C GLY A 337 1.02 17.30 -24.52
N ASN A 338 1.95 17.45 -23.58
CA ASN A 338 2.53 18.75 -23.25
C ASN A 338 3.64 19.16 -24.25
N THR A 339 3.40 20.26 -24.94
CA THR A 339 4.33 20.87 -25.91
C THR A 339 5.15 21.98 -25.25
N PRO A 340 6.15 22.58 -25.94
CA PRO A 340 6.84 23.76 -25.43
C PRO A 340 5.92 24.92 -25.03
N GLU A 341 4.78 25.09 -25.72
CA GLU A 341 3.77 26.11 -25.42
C GLU A 341 3.08 25.83 -24.07
N HIS A 342 2.83 24.56 -23.74
CA HIS A 342 2.32 24.17 -22.41
C HIS A 342 3.35 24.50 -21.32
N ILE A 343 4.61 24.15 -21.54
CA ILE A 343 5.68 24.46 -20.57
C ILE A 343 5.84 25.98 -20.37
N ALA A 344 5.75 26.75 -21.45
CA ALA A 344 5.77 28.22 -21.35
C ALA A 344 4.61 28.77 -20.52
N ALA A 345 3.40 28.22 -20.70
CA ALA A 345 2.21 28.61 -19.93
C ALA A 345 2.35 28.23 -18.45
N ILE A 346 2.87 27.03 -18.17
CA ILE A 346 3.17 26.57 -16.80
C ILE A 346 4.22 27.48 -16.15
N ALA A 347 5.34 27.72 -16.82
CA ALA A 347 6.42 28.57 -16.31
C ALA A 347 5.92 29.98 -16.00
N LYS A 348 5.08 30.53 -16.87
CA LYS A 348 4.46 31.86 -16.66
C LYS A 348 3.52 31.86 -15.45
N ALA A 349 2.68 30.84 -15.31
CA ALA A 349 1.71 30.74 -14.21
C ALA A 349 2.36 30.58 -12.85
N LEU A 350 3.59 30.01 -12.81
CA LEU A 350 4.31 29.70 -11.59
C LEU A 350 5.43 30.70 -11.24
N ALA A 351 5.70 31.70 -12.09
CA ALA A 351 6.85 32.59 -11.98
C ALA A 351 6.99 33.29 -10.62
N ASP A 352 5.86 33.73 -10.05
CA ASP A 352 5.81 34.52 -8.81
C ASP A 352 5.24 33.70 -7.63
N LYS A 353 5.10 32.37 -7.79
CA LYS A 353 4.53 31.51 -6.75
C LYS A 353 5.64 30.87 -5.89
N PRO A 354 5.43 30.86 -4.55
CA PRO A 354 6.41 30.23 -3.66
C PRO A 354 6.40 28.70 -3.80
N PRO A 355 7.56 28.06 -3.65
CA PRO A 355 7.62 26.62 -3.59
C PRO A 355 7.03 26.09 -2.27
N ARG A 356 6.55 24.84 -2.31
CA ARG A 356 6.14 24.13 -1.10
C ARG A 356 7.31 24.04 -0.13
N THR A 357 7.03 24.30 1.15
CA THR A 357 7.98 24.01 2.23
C THR A 357 7.81 22.55 2.66
N PRO A 358 8.79 21.66 2.43
CA PRO A 358 8.70 20.29 2.90
C PRO A 358 8.53 20.24 4.42
N LYS A 359 7.68 19.35 4.89
CA LYS A 359 7.52 19.10 6.32
C LYS A 359 8.78 18.37 6.81
N THR A 360 9.43 18.86 7.87
CA THR A 360 10.53 18.13 8.50
C THR A 360 9.97 17.04 9.42
N GLU A 361 10.70 15.95 9.64
CA GLU A 361 10.27 14.90 10.57
C GLU A 361 9.95 15.42 11.97
N THR A 362 10.65 16.47 12.41
CA THR A 362 10.35 17.20 13.64
C THR A 362 8.98 17.91 13.65
N THR A 363 8.39 18.21 12.48
CA THR A 363 7.02 18.74 12.38
C THR A 363 5.95 17.68 12.51
N PHE A 364 6.28 16.40 12.28
CA PHE A 364 5.35 15.30 12.50
C PHE A 364 5.32 14.79 13.95
N THR A 365 6.31 15.18 14.77
CA THR A 365 6.50 14.67 16.14
C THR A 365 6.94 15.80 17.07
N THR A 366 6.01 16.48 17.68
CA THR A 366 6.31 17.35 18.84
C THR A 366 6.75 16.49 20.02
N GLY A 367 8.05 16.09 20.05
CA GLY A 367 8.66 15.37 21.20
C GLY A 367 8.30 13.89 21.33
N ALA A 368 7.51 13.31 20.43
CA ALA A 368 7.20 11.89 20.40
C ALA A 368 8.21 11.06 19.60
N ALA A 369 8.30 9.76 19.85
CA ALA A 369 9.13 8.84 19.04
C ALA A 369 8.64 8.80 17.60
N ILE A 370 9.57 8.80 16.63
CA ILE A 370 9.24 8.64 15.21
C ILE A 370 8.53 7.28 15.02
N PRO A 371 7.34 7.23 14.40
CA PRO A 371 6.63 5.97 14.20
C PRO A 371 7.31 5.09 13.17
N LEU A 372 7.23 3.77 13.36
CA LEU A 372 7.56 2.81 12.30
C LEU A 372 6.57 2.96 11.15
N ARG A 373 7.10 3.06 9.92
CA ARG A 373 6.30 3.12 8.69
C ARG A 373 6.71 2.00 7.76
N LEU A 374 5.76 1.17 7.42
CA LEU A 374 5.90 0.03 6.51
C LEU A 374 4.88 0.14 5.38
N SER A 375 4.90 -0.80 4.44
CA SER A 375 3.84 -0.93 3.45
C SER A 375 3.78 -2.33 2.82
N GLY A 376 2.57 -2.76 2.53
CA GLY A 376 2.23 -3.66 1.45
C GLY A 376 1.76 -2.83 0.25
N SER A 377 0.60 -3.15 -0.33
CA SER A 377 -0.07 -2.24 -1.27
C SER A 377 -0.73 -1.04 -0.56
N GLN A 378 -0.98 -1.17 0.75
CA GLN A 378 -1.44 -0.09 1.62
C GLN A 378 -0.34 0.37 2.56
N PRO A 379 -0.32 1.66 2.98
CA PRO A 379 0.63 2.15 3.95
C PRO A 379 0.27 1.64 5.35
N PHE A 380 1.29 1.30 6.11
CA PHE A 380 1.15 1.01 7.54
C PHE A 380 1.98 2.01 8.35
N THR A 381 1.36 2.68 9.29
CA THR A 381 2.04 3.59 10.24
C THR A 381 1.67 3.20 11.65
N GLN A 382 2.67 2.90 12.47
CA GLN A 382 2.46 2.62 13.89
C GLN A 382 1.78 3.80 14.57
N GLN A 383 0.65 3.54 15.22
CA GLN A 383 -0.03 4.54 16.01
C GLN A 383 0.59 4.61 17.43
N PRO A 384 0.69 5.80 18.04
CA PRO A 384 1.19 5.91 19.42
C PRO A 384 0.38 5.05 20.38
N GLY A 385 1.09 4.24 21.17
CA GLY A 385 0.46 3.35 22.15
C GLY A 385 -0.22 2.10 21.59
N SER A 386 -0.21 1.89 20.26
CA SER A 386 -0.75 0.67 19.66
C SER A 386 0.28 -0.44 19.63
N PHE A 387 -0.17 -1.66 19.90
CA PHE A 387 0.62 -2.88 19.74
C PHE A 387 0.44 -3.46 18.34
N ILE A 388 1.53 -3.81 17.68
CA ILE A 388 1.53 -4.37 16.34
C ILE A 388 1.55 -5.90 16.43
N MET A 389 0.56 -6.54 15.84
CA MET A 389 0.44 -7.99 15.81
C MET A 389 1.09 -8.55 14.54
N ILE A 390 2.10 -9.41 14.72
CA ILE A 390 2.79 -10.13 13.64
C ILE A 390 2.29 -11.58 13.65
N GLY A 391 1.69 -12.00 12.54
CA GLY A 391 1.15 -13.36 12.40
C GLY A 391 2.24 -14.40 12.23
N GLU A 392 2.25 -15.46 13.08
CA GLU A 392 3.29 -16.51 13.15
C GLU A 392 3.00 -17.79 12.35
N ARG A 393 1.84 -17.89 11.66
CA ARG A 393 1.38 -19.19 11.12
C ARG A 393 1.95 -19.56 9.76
N THR A 394 2.63 -18.63 9.09
CA THR A 394 3.36 -18.82 7.82
C THR A 394 4.86 -19.11 8.03
N ASN A 395 5.17 -19.76 9.14
CA ASN A 395 6.50 -20.20 9.53
C ASN A 395 6.56 -21.73 9.58
N VAL A 396 7.45 -22.34 8.78
CA VAL A 396 7.57 -23.83 8.67
C VAL A 396 8.00 -24.48 9.98
N ALA A 397 8.79 -23.80 10.82
CA ALA A 397 9.20 -24.31 12.13
C ALA A 397 8.07 -24.25 13.15
N GLY A 398 7.22 -23.21 13.08
CA GLY A 398 6.14 -22.94 14.03
C GLY A 398 4.79 -23.55 13.66
N SER A 399 4.58 -23.95 12.38
CA SER A 399 3.30 -24.42 11.86
C SER A 399 3.43 -25.72 11.07
N PRO A 400 3.15 -26.89 11.68
CA PRO A 400 3.22 -28.18 11.00
C PRO A 400 2.33 -28.28 9.76
N LYS A 401 1.16 -27.62 9.78
CA LYS A 401 0.24 -27.57 8.63
C LYS A 401 0.90 -26.81 7.47
N PHE A 402 1.45 -25.64 7.74
CA PHE A 402 2.14 -24.84 6.74
C PHE A 402 3.36 -25.56 6.17
N ALA A 403 4.23 -26.11 7.02
CA ALA A 403 5.39 -26.89 6.62
C ALA A 403 5.02 -28.07 5.69
N LYS A 404 3.94 -28.77 5.99
CA LYS A 404 3.43 -29.85 5.13
C LYS A 404 3.05 -29.33 3.74
N LEU A 405 2.31 -28.24 3.68
CA LEU A 405 1.85 -27.65 2.40
C LEU A 405 3.03 -27.21 1.53
N ILE A 406 4.04 -26.55 2.13
CA ILE A 406 5.23 -26.12 1.40
C ILE A 406 6.02 -27.32 0.86
N ARG A 407 6.25 -28.36 1.68
CA ARG A 407 6.94 -29.60 1.25
C ARG A 407 6.19 -30.34 0.13
N GLU A 408 4.87 -30.28 0.13
CA GLU A 408 4.02 -30.89 -0.90
C GLU A 408 3.80 -29.97 -2.13
N ASN A 409 4.45 -28.80 -2.20
CA ASN A 409 4.29 -27.77 -3.23
C ASN A 409 2.83 -27.27 -3.37
N LYS A 410 2.04 -27.33 -2.30
CA LYS A 410 0.66 -26.83 -2.24
C LYS A 410 0.61 -25.36 -1.82
N TYR A 411 1.23 -24.52 -2.63
CA TYR A 411 1.38 -23.10 -2.30
C TYR A 411 0.05 -22.34 -2.24
N GLU A 412 -0.92 -22.67 -3.09
CA GLU A 412 -2.25 -22.03 -3.08
C GLU A 412 -2.98 -22.26 -1.76
N GLU A 413 -2.91 -23.49 -1.23
CA GLU A 413 -3.46 -23.81 0.10
C GLU A 413 -2.66 -23.10 1.21
N ALA A 414 -1.36 -22.90 1.02
CA ALA A 414 -0.51 -22.17 1.96
C ALA A 414 -0.84 -20.66 1.98
N VAL A 415 -1.18 -20.07 0.83
CA VAL A 415 -1.66 -18.68 0.73
C VAL A 415 -2.93 -18.45 1.55
N ALA A 416 -3.83 -19.44 1.61
CA ALA A 416 -5.02 -19.35 2.45
C ALA A 416 -4.69 -19.20 3.95
N ILE A 417 -3.55 -19.74 4.42
CA ILE A 417 -3.09 -19.53 5.81
C ILE A 417 -2.66 -18.08 6.03
N ALA A 418 -1.99 -17.46 5.07
CA ALA A 418 -1.65 -16.04 5.16
C ALA A 418 -2.90 -15.16 5.16
N ARG A 419 -3.87 -15.44 4.27
CA ARG A 419 -5.16 -14.73 4.22
C ARG A 419 -5.88 -14.81 5.56
N GLN A 420 -5.98 -16.00 6.15
CA GLN A 420 -6.62 -16.20 7.46
C GLN A 420 -5.95 -15.35 8.57
N GLN A 421 -4.62 -15.19 8.55
CA GLN A 421 -3.93 -14.34 9.52
C GLN A 421 -4.32 -12.86 9.36
N VAL A 422 -4.38 -12.37 8.12
CA VAL A 422 -4.81 -10.98 7.83
C VAL A 422 -6.28 -10.77 8.25
N GLU A 423 -7.15 -11.72 7.95
CA GLU A 423 -8.55 -11.70 8.38
C GLU A 423 -8.69 -11.71 9.91
N ASN A 424 -7.78 -12.41 10.59
CA ASN A 424 -7.70 -12.47 12.07
C ASN A 424 -7.04 -11.22 12.67
N GLY A 425 -6.67 -10.23 11.84
CA GLY A 425 -6.19 -8.93 12.28
C GLY A 425 -4.68 -8.83 12.44
N ALA A 426 -3.89 -9.73 11.85
CA ALA A 426 -2.46 -9.53 11.77
C ALA A 426 -2.15 -8.25 10.98
N ASN A 427 -1.33 -7.38 11.57
CA ASN A 427 -0.87 -6.16 10.91
C ASN A 427 0.28 -6.44 9.95
N ILE A 428 1.05 -7.48 10.21
CA ILE A 428 2.24 -7.93 9.49
C ILE A 428 2.19 -9.46 9.43
N ILE A 429 2.66 -10.05 8.35
CA ILE A 429 2.79 -11.51 8.20
C ILE A 429 4.26 -11.89 8.25
N ASP A 430 4.62 -12.73 9.23
CA ASP A 430 5.95 -13.37 9.32
C ASP A 430 6.02 -14.60 8.40
N ILE A 431 7.06 -14.68 7.58
CA ILE A 431 7.26 -15.74 6.59
C ILE A 431 8.63 -16.37 6.78
N CYS A 432 8.65 -17.63 7.18
CA CYS A 432 9.88 -18.40 7.37
C CYS A 432 9.83 -19.73 6.63
N MET A 433 10.89 -20.02 5.88
CA MET A 433 11.07 -21.25 5.10
C MET A 433 12.27 -22.09 5.58
N ASP A 434 12.76 -21.83 6.80
CA ASP A 434 13.95 -22.49 7.37
C ASP A 434 13.63 -23.91 7.84
N GLU A 435 13.74 -24.86 6.92
CA GLU A 435 13.67 -26.30 7.20
C GLU A 435 14.68 -27.05 6.33
N GLY A 436 15.32 -28.09 6.90
CA GLY A 436 16.38 -28.84 6.24
C GLY A 436 16.01 -29.57 4.94
N MET A 437 14.71 -29.80 4.72
CA MET A 437 14.18 -30.51 3.53
C MET A 437 13.56 -29.57 2.50
N ILE A 438 13.65 -28.24 2.72
CA ILE A 438 13.09 -27.21 1.85
C ILE A 438 14.23 -26.40 1.24
N ASP A 439 14.19 -26.19 -0.08
CA ASP A 439 14.99 -25.12 -0.71
C ASP A 439 14.39 -23.76 -0.29
N GLY A 440 15.01 -23.16 0.73
CA GLY A 440 14.51 -21.92 1.33
C GLY A 440 14.45 -20.75 0.35
N VAL A 441 15.41 -20.64 -0.56
CA VAL A 441 15.46 -19.57 -1.57
C VAL A 441 14.30 -19.72 -2.56
N ALA A 442 14.14 -20.92 -3.12
CA ALA A 442 13.06 -21.18 -4.07
C ALA A 442 11.67 -21.05 -3.42
N ALA A 443 11.50 -21.61 -2.20
CA ALA A 443 10.23 -21.58 -1.47
C ALA A 443 9.85 -20.17 -1.04
N MET A 444 10.79 -19.37 -0.51
CA MET A 444 10.55 -17.97 -0.13
C MET A 444 10.15 -17.15 -1.34
N THR A 445 10.91 -17.26 -2.43
CA THR A 445 10.62 -16.55 -3.69
C THR A 445 9.24 -16.91 -4.21
N ARG A 446 8.94 -18.20 -4.35
CA ARG A 446 7.66 -18.67 -4.88
C ARG A 446 6.48 -18.20 -4.05
N PHE A 447 6.59 -18.34 -2.72
CA PHE A 447 5.49 -17.98 -1.82
C PHE A 447 5.23 -16.48 -1.80
N LEU A 448 6.28 -15.65 -1.74
CA LEU A 448 6.12 -14.19 -1.75
C LEU A 448 5.56 -13.66 -3.08
N LEU A 449 5.94 -14.26 -4.22
CA LEU A 449 5.37 -13.87 -5.51
C LEU A 449 3.88 -14.19 -5.59
N LEU A 450 3.43 -15.30 -5.01
CA LEU A 450 2.01 -15.64 -4.90
C LEU A 450 1.27 -14.70 -3.95
N LEU A 451 1.83 -14.41 -2.77
CA LEU A 451 1.25 -13.46 -1.81
C LEU A 451 1.11 -12.05 -2.41
N GLY A 452 2.10 -11.61 -3.20
CA GLY A 452 2.05 -10.33 -3.89
C GLY A 452 0.94 -10.23 -4.95
N SER A 453 0.46 -11.36 -5.45
CA SER A 453 -0.65 -11.45 -6.40
C SER A 453 -2.02 -11.59 -5.73
N GLU A 454 -2.09 -11.69 -4.39
CA GLU A 454 -3.31 -11.80 -3.59
C GLU A 454 -3.66 -10.44 -2.93
N PRO A 455 -4.61 -9.66 -3.46
CA PRO A 455 -4.87 -8.30 -2.98
C PRO A 455 -5.20 -8.21 -1.49
N GLU A 456 -5.95 -9.18 -0.96
CA GLU A 456 -6.34 -9.22 0.47
C GLU A 456 -5.14 -9.43 1.40
N VAL A 457 -4.09 -10.10 0.93
CA VAL A 457 -2.87 -10.36 1.70
C VAL A 457 -1.80 -9.32 1.39
N ALA A 458 -1.63 -8.95 0.12
CA ALA A 458 -0.64 -7.99 -0.33
C ALA A 458 -0.80 -6.57 0.28
N ARG A 459 -1.97 -6.26 0.86
CA ARG A 459 -2.23 -4.97 1.51
C ARG A 459 -1.42 -4.74 2.79
N VAL A 460 -1.00 -5.79 3.49
CA VAL A 460 -0.17 -5.69 4.69
C VAL A 460 1.31 -5.88 4.38
N PRO A 461 2.23 -5.30 5.17
CA PRO A 461 3.66 -5.56 5.03
C PRO A 461 4.02 -6.99 5.43
N PHE A 462 5.10 -7.51 4.81
CA PHE A 462 5.65 -8.83 5.12
C PHE A 462 6.95 -8.72 5.91
N MET A 463 7.14 -9.67 6.82
CA MET A 463 8.39 -9.91 7.52
C MET A 463 9.06 -11.14 6.91
N VAL A 464 10.27 -10.97 6.36
CA VAL A 464 11.06 -12.05 5.80
C VAL A 464 11.95 -12.61 6.91
N ASP A 465 11.65 -13.83 7.35
CA ASP A 465 12.33 -14.49 8.46
C ASP A 465 13.21 -15.63 7.95
N SER A 466 14.50 -15.53 8.19
CA SER A 466 15.45 -16.63 7.97
C SER A 466 16.75 -16.43 8.76
N SER A 467 17.38 -17.54 9.08
CA SER A 467 18.74 -17.61 9.62
C SER A 467 19.82 -17.49 8.52
N LYS A 468 19.42 -17.55 7.23
CA LYS A 468 20.31 -17.56 6.08
C LYS A 468 20.15 -16.30 5.24
N TRP A 469 21.26 -15.62 5.00
CA TRP A 469 21.23 -14.36 4.24
C TRP A 469 20.66 -14.53 2.83
N GLU A 470 21.00 -15.60 2.12
CA GLU A 470 20.52 -15.87 0.76
C GLU A 470 18.99 -15.99 0.68
N VAL A 471 18.34 -16.53 1.72
CA VAL A 471 16.88 -16.61 1.81
C VAL A 471 16.27 -15.24 2.09
N ILE A 472 16.88 -14.46 3.01
CA ILE A 472 16.47 -13.08 3.30
C ILE A 472 16.56 -12.24 2.03
N GLU A 473 17.69 -12.28 1.32
CA GLU A 473 17.87 -11.47 0.11
C GLU A 473 16.91 -11.87 -1.01
N ALA A 474 16.66 -13.18 -1.19
CA ALA A 474 15.65 -13.67 -2.12
C ALA A 474 14.25 -13.12 -1.79
N GLY A 475 13.89 -13.10 -0.51
CA GLY A 475 12.64 -12.51 -0.03
C GLY A 475 12.56 -11.00 -0.30
N LEU A 476 13.61 -10.25 0.01
CA LEU A 476 13.67 -8.79 -0.23
C LEU A 476 13.48 -8.43 -1.72
N LYS A 477 13.97 -9.28 -2.63
CA LYS A 477 13.80 -9.13 -4.09
C LYS A 477 12.36 -9.37 -4.57
N CYS A 478 11.47 -9.84 -3.71
CA CYS A 478 10.05 -10.07 -4.02
C CYS A 478 9.12 -9.01 -3.39
N LEU A 479 9.61 -8.16 -2.49
CA LEU A 479 8.79 -7.21 -1.75
C LEU A 479 8.57 -5.90 -2.52
N GLN A 480 7.35 -5.67 -2.98
CA GLN A 480 6.93 -4.41 -3.60
C GLN A 480 6.98 -3.24 -2.60
N GLY A 481 6.50 -3.46 -1.38
CA GLY A 481 6.45 -2.48 -0.31
C GLY A 481 7.68 -2.46 0.58
N LYS A 482 7.56 -1.73 1.70
CA LYS A 482 8.56 -1.71 2.77
C LYS A 482 8.23 -2.79 3.80
N GLY A 483 8.97 -3.89 3.78
CA GLY A 483 8.86 -4.99 4.73
C GLY A 483 9.85 -4.90 5.88
N ILE A 484 9.96 -6.00 6.62
CA ILE A 484 10.88 -6.17 7.74
C ILE A 484 11.77 -7.40 7.47
N VAL A 485 13.03 -7.31 7.80
CA VAL A 485 13.95 -8.46 7.86
C VAL A 485 14.00 -9.00 9.29
N ASN A 486 13.80 -10.28 9.47
CA ASN A 486 13.97 -11.02 10.73
C ASN A 486 14.96 -12.16 10.49
N SER A 487 16.23 -12.11 10.94
CA SER A 487 16.84 -11.06 11.71
C SER A 487 18.34 -10.97 11.41
N ILE A 488 19.00 -9.96 11.95
CA ILE A 488 20.46 -9.89 12.02
C ILE A 488 20.91 -9.83 13.48
N SER A 489 22.17 -10.16 13.72
CA SER A 489 22.77 -10.12 15.07
C SER A 489 24.29 -9.97 14.99
N LEU A 490 24.91 -9.67 16.13
CA LEU A 490 26.37 -9.63 16.28
C LEU A 490 27.02 -11.01 16.46
N LYS A 491 26.29 -12.11 16.31
CA LYS A 491 26.78 -13.48 16.47
C LYS A 491 27.98 -13.79 15.58
N GLU A 492 27.98 -13.32 14.35
CA GLU A 492 29.05 -13.52 13.36
C GLU A 492 30.06 -12.37 13.35
N GLY A 493 30.01 -11.49 14.36
CA GLY A 493 30.88 -10.32 14.50
C GLY A 493 30.38 -9.06 13.75
N GLU A 494 31.00 -7.93 14.08
CA GLU A 494 30.58 -6.63 13.61
C GLU A 494 30.70 -6.41 12.08
N ALA A 495 31.71 -6.99 11.45
CA ALA A 495 31.93 -6.83 10.01
C ALA A 495 30.74 -7.40 9.22
N LYS A 496 30.28 -8.59 9.57
CA LYS A 496 29.14 -9.24 8.94
C LYS A 496 27.84 -8.49 9.26
N PHE A 497 27.69 -8.04 10.49
CA PHE A 497 26.55 -7.25 10.93
C PHE A 497 26.41 -5.95 10.13
N ARG A 498 27.51 -5.19 9.93
CA ARG A 498 27.53 -3.99 9.09
C ARG A 498 27.21 -4.30 7.62
N GLU A 499 27.75 -5.39 7.09
CA GLU A 499 27.48 -5.82 5.71
C GLU A 499 25.99 -6.05 5.48
N TYR A 500 25.36 -6.87 6.33
CA TYR A 500 23.95 -7.19 6.21
C TYR A 500 23.07 -5.98 6.46
N ALA A 501 23.36 -5.18 7.47
CA ALA A 501 22.63 -3.93 7.73
C ALA A 501 22.69 -2.96 6.53
N GLY A 502 23.86 -2.80 5.91
CA GLY A 502 24.03 -1.99 4.71
C GLY A 502 23.18 -2.50 3.54
N LYS A 503 23.15 -3.80 3.32
CA LYS A 503 22.30 -4.42 2.28
C LYS A 503 20.82 -4.23 2.56
N ILE A 504 20.35 -4.47 3.79
CA ILE A 504 18.94 -4.27 4.20
C ILE A 504 18.52 -2.82 3.98
N ARG A 505 19.35 -1.86 4.40
CA ARG A 505 19.11 -0.43 4.18
C ARG A 505 18.96 -0.11 2.68
N ARG A 506 19.77 -0.73 1.83
CA ARG A 506 19.70 -0.54 0.36
C ARG A 506 18.38 -1.03 -0.23
N TYR A 507 17.80 -2.12 0.30
CA TYR A 507 16.46 -2.60 -0.07
C TYR A 507 15.33 -1.78 0.57
N GLY A 508 15.64 -0.88 1.51
CA GLY A 508 14.66 -0.02 2.18
C GLY A 508 13.79 -0.74 3.22
N ALA A 509 14.21 -1.87 3.74
CA ALA A 509 13.47 -2.62 4.75
C ALA A 509 13.84 -2.16 6.18
N ALA A 510 12.90 -2.34 7.11
CA ALA A 510 13.18 -2.31 8.54
C ALA A 510 13.86 -3.62 8.97
N VAL A 511 14.48 -3.65 10.16
CA VAL A 511 15.28 -4.80 10.59
C VAL A 511 15.02 -5.17 12.04
N VAL A 512 14.78 -6.45 12.28
CA VAL A 512 14.84 -7.05 13.63
C VAL A 512 16.30 -7.35 13.96
N VAL A 513 16.72 -6.87 15.11
CA VAL A 513 18.07 -7.09 15.66
C VAL A 513 17.94 -7.93 16.92
N MET A 514 18.36 -9.19 16.83
CA MET A 514 18.35 -10.07 17.99
C MET A 514 19.52 -9.76 18.94
N ALA A 515 19.25 -9.85 20.23
CA ALA A 515 20.27 -9.69 21.26
C ALA A 515 21.17 -10.94 21.35
N PHE A 516 21.97 -11.14 20.31
CA PHE A 516 23.04 -12.15 20.23
C PHE A 516 24.34 -11.43 19.91
N ASP A 517 25.42 -11.83 20.57
CA ASP A 517 26.78 -11.43 20.18
C ASP A 517 27.68 -12.66 19.99
N GLU A 518 28.97 -12.45 19.89
CA GLU A 518 29.99 -13.49 19.69
C GLU A 518 30.05 -14.49 20.85
N ASN A 519 29.51 -14.12 22.03
CA ASN A 519 29.46 -14.99 23.22
C ASN A 519 28.16 -15.81 23.28
N GLY A 520 27.17 -15.51 22.45
CA GLY A 520 25.88 -16.21 22.37
C GLY A 520 24.67 -15.36 22.63
N GLN A 521 23.56 -16.02 22.98
CA GLN A 521 22.27 -15.41 23.22
C GLN A 521 22.23 -14.70 24.58
N ALA A 522 21.81 -13.45 24.60
CA ALA A 522 21.59 -12.71 25.84
C ALA A 522 20.45 -13.35 26.64
N ALA A 523 20.74 -13.76 27.84
CA ALA A 523 19.77 -14.30 28.80
C ALA A 523 19.42 -13.27 29.86
N SER A 524 20.40 -12.64 30.49
CA SER A 524 20.24 -11.67 31.56
C SER A 524 19.91 -10.27 31.04
N TYR A 525 19.28 -9.46 31.90
CA TYR A 525 19.00 -8.04 31.65
C TYR A 525 20.25 -7.27 31.19
N ALA A 526 21.37 -7.45 31.91
CA ALA A 526 22.63 -6.75 31.62
C ALA A 526 23.19 -7.08 30.24
N GLU A 527 23.11 -8.34 29.80
CA GLU A 527 23.55 -8.77 28.45
C GLU A 527 22.62 -8.18 27.39
N LYS A 528 21.30 -8.23 27.57
CA LYS A 528 20.29 -7.70 26.65
C LYS A 528 20.55 -6.24 26.35
N ILE A 529 20.70 -5.38 27.39
CA ILE A 529 20.90 -3.94 27.18
C ILE A 529 22.28 -3.64 26.58
N ARG A 530 23.32 -4.34 26.99
CA ARG A 530 24.69 -4.17 26.44
C ARG A 530 24.74 -4.47 24.95
N ILE A 531 24.15 -5.59 24.53
CA ILE A 531 24.17 -6.00 23.12
C ILE A 531 23.29 -5.07 22.28
N CYS A 532 22.10 -4.71 22.76
CA CYS A 532 21.21 -3.79 22.04
C CYS A 532 21.84 -2.41 21.88
N GLU A 533 22.49 -1.86 22.91
CA GLU A 533 23.18 -0.58 22.84
C GLU A 533 24.34 -0.61 21.82
N ARG A 534 25.18 -1.67 21.85
CA ARG A 534 26.27 -1.85 20.90
C ARG A 534 25.76 -1.93 19.47
N ALA A 535 24.72 -2.74 19.23
CA ALA A 535 24.12 -2.89 17.91
C ALA A 535 23.49 -1.57 17.42
N TYR A 536 22.80 -0.84 18.30
CA TYR A 536 22.19 0.45 17.97
C TYR A 536 23.24 1.45 17.49
N ARG A 537 24.35 1.61 18.22
CA ARG A 537 25.44 2.53 17.84
C ARG A 537 26.03 2.17 16.47
N ILE A 538 26.30 0.90 16.22
CA ILE A 538 26.81 0.44 14.92
C ILE A 538 25.82 0.78 13.79
N LEU A 539 24.53 0.53 14.00
CA LEU A 539 23.51 0.75 12.99
C LEU A 539 23.32 2.23 12.70
N VAL A 540 23.21 3.07 13.72
CA VAL A 540 22.92 4.50 13.56
C VAL A 540 24.17 5.26 13.17
N ASP A 541 25.27 5.09 13.90
CA ASP A 541 26.46 5.94 13.75
C ASP A 541 27.35 5.49 12.58
N ASP A 542 27.52 4.18 12.36
CA ASP A 542 28.42 3.66 11.33
C ASP A 542 27.70 3.36 10.01
N VAL A 543 26.53 2.71 10.08
CA VAL A 543 25.76 2.30 8.88
C VAL A 543 24.83 3.41 8.40
N GLY A 544 24.41 4.33 9.29
CA GLY A 544 23.42 5.37 8.99
C GLY A 544 22.02 4.79 8.77
N PHE A 545 21.69 3.72 9.52
CA PHE A 545 20.36 3.09 9.49
C PHE A 545 19.34 3.99 10.19
N PRO A 546 18.12 4.18 9.65
CA PRO A 546 17.08 4.97 10.33
C PRO A 546 16.73 4.35 11.69
N PRO A 547 16.82 5.10 12.79
CA PRO A 547 16.59 4.53 14.13
C PRO A 547 15.15 4.03 14.33
N GLU A 548 14.17 4.61 13.65
CA GLU A 548 12.77 4.18 13.68
C GLU A 548 12.52 2.85 12.97
N ASP A 549 13.44 2.41 12.12
CA ASP A 549 13.38 1.14 11.39
C ASP A 549 14.17 0.01 12.10
N ILE A 550 14.77 0.31 13.26
CA ILE A 550 15.46 -0.67 14.10
C ILE A 550 14.48 -1.26 15.10
N ILE A 551 14.35 -2.59 15.09
CA ILE A 551 13.44 -3.34 15.97
C ILE A 551 14.28 -4.31 16.78
N PHE A 552 14.43 -4.10 18.08
CA PHE A 552 15.16 -5.01 18.94
C PHE A 552 14.30 -6.19 19.37
N ASP A 553 14.82 -7.40 19.24
CA ASP A 553 14.36 -8.59 19.93
C ASP A 553 15.35 -8.95 21.04
N PRO A 554 15.08 -8.52 22.29
CA PRO A 554 15.96 -8.86 23.42
C PRO A 554 15.78 -10.29 23.92
N ASN A 555 15.25 -11.18 23.12
CA ASN A 555 15.01 -12.61 23.34
C ASN A 555 13.98 -12.89 24.43
N ILE A 556 12.79 -13.30 24.04
CA ILE A 556 11.80 -13.91 24.96
C ILE A 556 12.21 -15.37 25.18
N LEU A 557 12.61 -15.69 26.39
CA LEU A 557 13.04 -17.02 26.80
C LEU A 557 11.97 -17.69 27.64
N THR A 558 12.00 -19.03 27.66
CA THR A 558 11.03 -19.85 28.37
C THR A 558 11.17 -19.72 29.88
N VAL A 559 10.04 -19.47 30.56
CA VAL A 559 9.95 -19.52 32.03
C VAL A 559 9.13 -20.72 32.50
N GLY A 560 9.10 -20.95 33.80
CA GLY A 560 8.35 -22.06 34.39
C GLY A 560 8.90 -23.43 34.00
N THR A 561 10.21 -23.55 33.83
CA THR A 561 10.93 -24.78 33.44
C THR A 561 11.36 -25.63 34.63
N GLY A 562 11.27 -25.09 35.86
CA GLY A 562 11.85 -25.71 37.05
C GLY A 562 13.36 -25.50 37.19
N ILE A 563 14.01 -24.76 36.31
CA ILE A 563 15.43 -24.37 36.38
C ILE A 563 15.49 -22.96 36.96
N GLU A 564 16.21 -22.77 38.05
CA GLU A 564 16.24 -21.51 38.80
C GLU A 564 16.75 -20.32 37.97
N GLU A 565 17.75 -20.54 37.12
CA GLU A 565 18.32 -19.54 36.20
C GLU A 565 17.27 -18.97 35.24
N HIS A 566 16.24 -19.75 34.91
CA HIS A 566 15.20 -19.34 33.97
C HIS A 566 14.08 -18.49 34.61
N ASN A 567 14.03 -18.44 35.93
CA ASN A 567 12.91 -17.79 36.63
C ASN A 567 12.78 -16.30 36.33
N ASN A 568 13.90 -15.62 36.03
CA ASN A 568 13.91 -14.17 35.80
C ASN A 568 13.81 -13.77 34.34
N TYR A 569 13.81 -14.68 33.39
CA TYR A 569 13.88 -14.36 31.94
C TYR A 569 12.79 -13.45 31.43
N ALA A 570 11.56 -13.60 31.91
CA ALA A 570 10.47 -12.72 31.49
C ALA A 570 10.61 -11.31 32.08
N VAL A 571 11.05 -11.20 33.35
CA VAL A 571 11.36 -9.92 33.99
C VAL A 571 12.52 -9.23 33.26
N ASP A 572 13.58 -9.95 32.96
CA ASP A 572 14.74 -9.42 32.23
C ASP A 572 14.36 -8.87 30.84
N PHE A 573 13.43 -9.53 30.15
CA PHE A 573 12.89 -9.02 28.88
C PHE A 573 12.08 -7.72 29.09
N ILE A 574 11.17 -7.72 30.05
CA ILE A 574 10.30 -6.58 30.35
C ILE A 574 11.14 -5.34 30.72
N GLU A 575 12.15 -5.52 31.59
CA GLU A 575 13.00 -4.40 31.98
C GLU A 575 13.95 -3.97 30.85
N ALA A 576 14.45 -4.90 30.02
CA ALA A 576 15.23 -4.57 28.82
C ALA A 576 14.37 -3.76 27.82
N ALA A 577 13.12 -4.13 27.60
CA ALA A 577 12.20 -3.36 26.76
C ALA A 577 12.04 -1.92 27.29
N ARG A 578 11.84 -1.76 28.59
CA ARG A 578 11.74 -0.44 29.24
C ARG A 578 13.00 0.37 29.03
N TRP A 579 14.17 -0.23 29.24
CA TRP A 579 15.46 0.42 29.09
C TRP A 579 15.70 0.86 27.64
N ILE A 580 15.42 -0.02 26.66
CA ILE A 580 15.56 0.28 25.21
C ILE A 580 14.74 1.53 24.86
N LYS A 581 13.49 1.60 25.30
CA LYS A 581 12.61 2.76 25.01
C LYS A 581 13.12 4.07 25.62
N GLN A 582 13.85 4.01 26.71
CA GLN A 582 14.40 5.18 27.41
C GLN A 582 15.76 5.63 26.86
N HIS A 583 16.58 4.71 26.35
CA HIS A 583 17.98 4.97 26.03
C HIS A 583 18.33 4.87 24.55
N LEU A 584 17.53 4.15 23.74
CA LEU A 584 17.75 3.99 22.31
C LEU A 584 16.64 4.72 21.54
N PRO A 585 16.81 6.03 21.25
CA PRO A 585 15.76 6.85 20.66
C PRO A 585 15.17 6.25 19.38
N HIS A 586 13.85 6.26 19.27
CA HIS A 586 13.04 5.81 18.13
C HIS A 586 13.05 4.30 17.87
N ALA A 587 13.97 3.52 18.44
CA ALA A 587 13.99 2.07 18.28
C ALA A 587 12.69 1.41 18.80
N LYS A 588 12.33 0.30 18.16
CA LYS A 588 11.16 -0.52 18.49
C LYS A 588 11.59 -1.78 19.23
N VAL A 589 10.64 -2.43 19.91
CA VAL A 589 10.86 -3.69 20.62
C VAL A 589 9.88 -4.73 20.13
N SER A 590 10.38 -5.91 19.78
CA SER A 590 9.65 -7.08 19.33
C SER A 590 10.01 -8.32 20.14
N GLY A 591 9.33 -9.43 19.88
CA GLY A 591 9.69 -10.75 20.37
C GLY A 591 8.71 -11.83 20.01
N GLY A 592 9.17 -13.08 19.97
CA GLY A 592 8.35 -14.26 19.75
C GLY A 592 7.63 -14.69 21.04
N VAL A 593 6.38 -14.25 21.21
CA VAL A 593 5.63 -14.40 22.47
C VAL A 593 5.41 -15.86 22.84
N SER A 594 5.21 -16.73 21.87
CA SER A 594 5.00 -18.18 22.09
C SER A 594 6.14 -18.85 22.86
N ASN A 595 7.35 -18.26 22.85
CA ASN A 595 8.53 -18.82 23.52
C ASN A 595 8.41 -18.80 25.04
N VAL A 596 7.74 -17.80 25.64
CA VAL A 596 7.62 -17.65 27.09
C VAL A 596 6.99 -18.88 27.75
N SER A 597 6.07 -19.55 27.06
CA SER A 597 5.26 -20.65 27.57
C SER A 597 5.67 -22.05 27.07
N PHE A 598 6.87 -22.17 26.52
CA PHE A 598 7.32 -23.45 25.92
C PHE A 598 7.30 -24.61 26.92
N GLY A 599 7.54 -24.36 28.22
CA GLY A 599 7.46 -25.34 29.31
C GLY A 599 6.07 -25.95 29.51
N PHE A 600 5.02 -25.29 28.99
CA PHE A 600 3.62 -25.73 29.11
C PHE A 600 3.01 -26.21 27.77
N ARG A 601 3.85 -26.71 26.84
CA ARG A 601 3.34 -27.28 25.57
C ARG A 601 2.35 -28.41 25.86
N GLY A 602 1.21 -28.35 25.17
CA GLY A 602 0.10 -29.32 25.37
C GLY A 602 -0.92 -28.91 26.45
N ASN A 603 -0.76 -27.72 27.05
CA ASN A 603 -1.73 -27.11 27.95
C ASN A 603 -2.10 -25.70 27.44
N ASN A 604 -2.99 -25.65 26.47
CA ASN A 604 -3.36 -24.40 25.81
C ASN A 604 -3.94 -23.34 26.75
N PRO A 605 -4.86 -23.65 27.72
CA PRO A 605 -5.38 -22.64 28.63
C PRO A 605 -4.28 -21.92 29.45
N VAL A 606 -3.30 -22.68 29.96
CA VAL A 606 -2.15 -22.10 30.67
C VAL A 606 -1.30 -21.25 29.73
N ARG A 607 -1.06 -21.71 28.52
CA ARG A 607 -0.25 -20.97 27.53
C ARG A 607 -0.92 -19.68 27.10
N GLU A 608 -2.21 -19.70 26.84
CA GLU A 608 -3.00 -18.52 26.48
C GLU A 608 -2.98 -17.48 27.59
N ALA A 609 -3.18 -17.90 28.83
CA ALA A 609 -3.05 -17.03 30.00
C ALA A 609 -1.64 -16.43 30.16
N MET A 610 -0.59 -17.26 29.94
CA MET A 610 0.81 -16.80 29.98
C MET A 610 1.11 -15.76 28.90
N HIS A 611 0.64 -15.98 27.67
CA HIS A 611 0.83 -15.03 26.57
C HIS A 611 0.14 -13.71 26.85
N SER A 612 -1.10 -13.75 27.31
CA SER A 612 -1.89 -12.56 27.59
C SER A 612 -1.34 -11.78 28.78
N ALA A 613 -0.95 -12.44 29.86
CA ALA A 613 -0.34 -11.79 31.03
C ALA A 613 1.05 -11.22 30.71
N PHE A 614 1.88 -11.95 29.95
CA PHE A 614 3.18 -11.47 29.51
C PHE A 614 3.04 -10.21 28.66
N LEU A 615 2.18 -10.23 27.65
CA LEU A 615 1.92 -9.07 26.79
C LEU A 615 1.42 -7.87 27.58
N TYR A 616 0.55 -8.09 28.58
CA TYR A 616 0.08 -7.02 29.46
C TYR A 616 1.23 -6.24 30.10
N HIS A 617 2.21 -6.94 30.64
CA HIS A 617 3.37 -6.31 31.30
C HIS A 617 4.40 -5.78 30.28
N ALA A 618 4.69 -6.53 29.22
CA ALA A 618 5.68 -6.16 28.21
C ALA A 618 5.27 -4.92 27.39
N ILE A 619 4.00 -4.83 26.97
CA ILE A 619 3.46 -3.65 26.26
C ILE A 619 3.56 -2.41 27.14
N ARG A 620 3.21 -2.51 28.43
CA ARG A 620 3.36 -1.40 29.39
C ARG A 620 4.81 -0.99 29.64
N ALA A 621 5.74 -1.91 29.44
CA ALA A 621 7.17 -1.62 29.50
C ALA A 621 7.71 -1.01 28.18
N GLY A 622 6.94 -1.05 27.09
CA GLY A 622 7.30 -0.46 25.81
C GLY A 622 7.55 -1.44 24.68
N MET A 623 7.10 -2.70 24.80
CA MET A 623 7.08 -3.63 23.66
C MET A 623 6.11 -3.13 22.59
N ASP A 624 6.60 -2.86 21.39
CA ASP A 624 5.83 -2.25 20.29
C ASP A 624 5.08 -3.28 19.48
N MET A 625 5.63 -4.50 19.33
CA MET A 625 5.09 -5.54 18.48
C MET A 625 5.42 -6.93 19.01
N GLY A 626 4.73 -7.95 18.51
CA GLY A 626 5.02 -9.33 18.87
C GLY A 626 4.61 -10.31 17.79
N ILE A 627 5.42 -11.36 17.65
CA ILE A 627 5.11 -12.50 16.79
C ILE A 627 4.21 -13.42 17.61
N VAL A 628 2.95 -13.52 17.21
CA VAL A 628 1.88 -14.14 18.00
C VAL A 628 0.91 -14.96 17.15
N ASN A 629 0.28 -15.94 17.78
CA ASN A 629 -0.93 -16.55 17.26
C ASN A 629 -2.15 -15.81 17.84
N ALA A 630 -2.79 -14.96 17.04
CA ALA A 630 -3.96 -14.19 17.44
C ALA A 630 -5.10 -15.06 18.00
N GLY A 631 -5.21 -16.31 17.53
CA GLY A 631 -6.17 -17.28 18.03
C GLY A 631 -5.91 -17.80 19.45
N MET A 632 -4.73 -17.55 20.01
CA MET A 632 -4.28 -18.00 21.34
C MET A 632 -4.10 -16.84 22.32
N LEU A 633 -4.79 -15.73 22.14
CA LEU A 633 -4.77 -14.61 23.08
C LEU A 633 -6.13 -14.49 23.75
N GLU A 634 -6.12 -14.58 25.08
CA GLU A 634 -7.27 -14.33 25.93
C GLU A 634 -7.27 -12.89 26.44
N VAL A 635 -8.43 -12.34 26.78
CA VAL A 635 -8.49 -11.02 27.42
C VAL A 635 -7.87 -11.11 28.81
N TYR A 636 -6.87 -10.28 29.10
CA TYR A 636 -6.14 -10.33 30.37
C TYR A 636 -7.07 -10.24 31.61
N GLU A 637 -8.08 -9.37 31.55
CA GLU A 637 -9.03 -9.22 32.68
C GLU A 637 -9.95 -10.43 32.84
N GLU A 638 -10.12 -11.25 31.81
CA GLU A 638 -10.99 -12.42 31.76
C GLU A 638 -10.26 -13.71 32.10
N ILE A 639 -8.95 -13.69 32.21
CA ILE A 639 -8.18 -14.84 32.71
C ILE A 639 -8.74 -15.21 34.10
N ASN A 640 -9.00 -16.51 34.28
CA ASN A 640 -9.42 -17.01 35.59
C ASN A 640 -8.53 -16.41 36.71
N PRO A 641 -9.08 -15.78 37.78
CA PRO A 641 -8.29 -15.05 38.73
C PRO A 641 -7.19 -15.89 39.41
N GLU A 642 -7.47 -17.17 39.72
CA GLU A 642 -6.49 -18.09 40.29
C GLU A 642 -5.37 -18.41 39.30
N LEU A 643 -5.74 -18.69 38.05
CA LEU A 643 -4.76 -18.93 36.99
C LEU A 643 -3.90 -17.69 36.70
N LYS A 644 -4.51 -16.52 36.69
CA LYS A 644 -3.82 -15.23 36.49
C LYS A 644 -2.76 -14.99 37.58
N GLU A 645 -3.12 -15.17 38.86
CA GLU A 645 -2.17 -15.03 39.94
C GLU A 645 -0.98 -16.00 39.79
N LEU A 646 -1.25 -17.28 39.49
CA LEU A 646 -0.23 -18.30 39.32
C LEU A 646 0.70 -18.01 38.14
N VAL A 647 0.12 -17.55 37.03
CA VAL A 647 0.86 -17.18 35.81
C VAL A 647 1.74 -15.95 36.06
N GLU A 648 1.21 -14.93 36.74
CA GLU A 648 1.98 -13.73 37.08
C GLU A 648 3.08 -14.02 38.11
N ASP A 649 2.85 -14.93 39.07
CA ASP A 649 3.88 -15.36 40.01
C ASP A 649 5.08 -15.94 39.28
N VAL A 650 4.85 -16.72 38.19
CA VAL A 650 5.91 -17.27 37.34
C VAL A 650 6.54 -16.19 36.48
N LEU A 651 5.73 -15.38 35.75
CA LEU A 651 6.24 -14.39 34.79
C LEU A 651 7.02 -13.27 35.48
N LEU A 652 6.63 -12.87 36.65
CA LEU A 652 7.24 -11.77 37.42
C LEU A 652 8.18 -12.26 38.55
N ASN A 653 8.44 -13.57 38.57
CA ASN A 653 9.32 -14.21 39.54
C ASN A 653 9.01 -13.77 41.01
N ARG A 654 7.71 -13.76 41.39
CA ARG A 654 7.25 -13.21 42.66
C ARG A 654 7.57 -14.14 43.85
N ARG A 655 7.75 -15.45 43.57
CA ARG A 655 7.95 -16.43 44.66
C ARG A 655 8.71 -17.67 44.14
N PRO A 656 9.49 -18.33 44.98
CA PRO A 656 10.33 -19.48 44.61
C PRO A 656 9.54 -20.71 44.11
N ASP A 657 8.31 -20.93 44.65
CA ASP A 657 7.46 -22.09 44.36
C ASP A 657 6.44 -21.83 43.22
N ALA A 658 6.59 -20.71 42.50
CA ALA A 658 5.64 -20.28 41.45
C ALA A 658 5.44 -21.33 40.37
N THR A 659 6.54 -21.90 39.88
CA THR A 659 6.51 -22.93 38.82
C THR A 659 5.76 -24.19 39.25
N GLU A 660 6.04 -24.69 40.48
CA GLU A 660 5.38 -25.90 40.99
C GLU A 660 3.87 -25.71 41.18
N ARG A 661 3.48 -24.55 41.67
CA ARG A 661 2.06 -24.18 41.82
C ARG A 661 1.33 -24.12 40.46
N LEU A 662 1.93 -23.51 39.45
CA LEU A 662 1.34 -23.39 38.14
C LEU A 662 1.27 -24.77 37.42
N VAL A 663 2.30 -25.62 37.56
CA VAL A 663 2.31 -26.98 37.04
C VAL A 663 1.17 -27.80 37.66
N THR A 664 1.05 -27.78 39.00
CA THR A 664 -0.01 -28.49 39.71
C THR A 664 -1.42 -28.04 39.29
N PHE A 665 -1.60 -26.75 39.09
CA PHE A 665 -2.88 -26.19 38.59
C PHE A 665 -3.13 -26.60 37.14
N GLY A 666 -2.12 -26.55 36.28
CA GLY A 666 -2.18 -26.94 34.87
C GLY A 666 -2.54 -28.41 34.68
N GLU A 667 -2.03 -29.31 35.56
CA GLU A 667 -2.37 -30.73 35.56
C GLU A 667 -3.83 -30.94 35.96
N LYS A 668 -4.36 -30.21 36.96
CA LYS A 668 -5.79 -30.23 37.32
C LYS A 668 -6.68 -29.78 36.17
N LEU A 669 -6.33 -28.70 35.49
CA LEU A 669 -7.06 -28.23 34.30
C LEU A 669 -7.08 -29.26 33.19
N LYS A 670 -5.95 -29.91 32.93
CA LYS A 670 -5.84 -30.95 31.91
C LYS A 670 -6.66 -32.19 32.25
N ALA A 671 -6.68 -32.59 33.53
CA ALA A 671 -7.51 -33.70 34.03
C ALA A 671 -9.01 -33.34 33.95
N ALA A 672 -9.38 -32.10 34.26
CA ALA A 672 -10.77 -31.63 34.15
C ALA A 672 -11.23 -31.58 32.67
N SER A 673 -10.37 -31.17 31.73
CA SER A 673 -10.69 -31.11 30.30
C SER A 673 -10.83 -32.50 29.68
N ALA A 674 -10.12 -33.51 30.17
CA ALA A 674 -10.20 -34.89 29.72
C ALA A 674 -11.49 -35.60 30.18
N GLY A 675 -12.19 -35.05 31.21
CA GLY A 675 -13.42 -35.59 31.79
C GLY A 675 -14.70 -34.81 31.48
N THR A 676 -14.65 -33.66 30.83
CA THR A 676 -15.77 -32.73 30.73
C THR A 676 -16.25 -32.46 29.29
N THR A 677 -16.83 -33.43 28.65
CA THR A 677 -17.67 -33.17 27.45
C THR A 677 -19.07 -32.65 27.80
N ALA A 678 -19.41 -32.49 29.07
CA ALA A 678 -20.79 -32.17 29.50
C ALA A 678 -20.96 -30.85 30.25
N THR A 679 -19.87 -30.26 30.84
CA THR A 679 -19.99 -29.05 31.65
C THR A 679 -19.68 -27.75 30.85
N ASP A 680 -18.78 -27.80 29.87
CA ASP A 680 -18.49 -26.62 29.03
C ASP A 680 -19.66 -26.26 28.12
N LYS A 681 -20.46 -27.27 27.67
CA LYS A 681 -21.72 -27.01 26.94
C LYS A 681 -22.75 -26.24 27.76
N LYS A 682 -22.73 -26.32 29.08
CA LYS A 682 -23.73 -25.67 29.93
C LYS A 682 -23.42 -24.16 30.16
N VAL A 683 -22.20 -23.76 30.26
CA VAL A 683 -21.79 -22.34 30.35
C VAL A 683 -21.84 -21.67 28.97
N GLU A 684 -21.50 -22.40 27.91
CA GLU A 684 -21.65 -21.94 26.52
C GLU A 684 -23.11 -21.75 26.09
N GLU A 685 -24.04 -22.45 26.72
CA GLU A 685 -25.50 -22.36 26.44
C GLU A 685 -26.19 -21.17 27.13
N GLU A 686 -25.65 -20.67 28.23
CA GLU A 686 -26.35 -19.66 29.07
C GLU A 686 -26.48 -18.29 28.39
N TRP A 687 -25.40 -17.80 27.71
CA TRP A 687 -25.48 -16.55 26.97
C TRP A 687 -26.31 -16.63 25.69
N ARG A 688 -26.49 -17.86 25.13
CA ARG A 688 -27.32 -18.06 23.96
C ARG A 688 -28.82 -17.88 24.26
N SER A 689 -29.23 -17.88 25.52
CA SER A 689 -30.64 -17.63 25.94
C SER A 689 -31.00 -16.14 25.95
N GLY A 690 -30.01 -15.23 25.78
CA GLY A 690 -30.22 -13.79 25.71
C GLY A 690 -30.90 -13.30 24.43
N THR A 691 -31.27 -12.02 24.39
CA THR A 691 -31.79 -11.37 23.18
C THR A 691 -30.71 -11.34 22.07
N VAL A 692 -31.12 -11.14 20.83
CA VAL A 692 -30.17 -11.09 19.71
C VAL A 692 -29.12 -9.98 19.89
N GLU A 693 -29.49 -8.84 20.46
CA GLU A 693 -28.59 -7.74 20.79
C GLU A 693 -27.56 -8.16 21.84
N GLN A 694 -27.99 -8.82 22.89
CA GLN A 694 -27.12 -9.34 23.96
C GLN A 694 -26.15 -10.39 23.41
N ARG A 695 -26.64 -11.26 22.53
CA ARG A 695 -25.80 -12.28 21.89
C ARG A 695 -24.76 -11.65 20.95
N LEU A 696 -25.16 -10.68 20.13
CA LEU A 696 -24.24 -9.94 19.25
C LEU A 696 -23.19 -9.16 20.06
N SER A 697 -23.64 -8.43 21.11
CA SER A 697 -22.71 -7.71 22.00
C SER A 697 -21.74 -8.66 22.71
N HIS A 698 -22.23 -9.79 23.23
CA HIS A 698 -21.38 -10.81 23.87
C HIS A 698 -20.36 -11.38 22.86
N ALA A 699 -20.81 -11.73 21.66
CA ALA A 699 -19.96 -12.25 20.59
C ALA A 699 -18.84 -11.25 20.22
N LEU A 700 -19.16 -9.96 20.13
CA LEU A 700 -18.19 -8.89 19.86
C LEU A 700 -17.20 -8.76 21.01
N VAL A 701 -17.66 -8.63 22.26
CA VAL A 701 -16.79 -8.45 23.44
C VAL A 701 -15.86 -9.66 23.65
N ARG A 702 -16.36 -10.88 23.41
CA ARG A 702 -15.58 -12.12 23.59
C ARG A 702 -14.79 -12.54 22.35
N GLY A 703 -15.02 -11.94 21.19
CA GLY A 703 -14.41 -12.33 19.93
C GLY A 703 -14.87 -13.68 19.41
N ILE A 704 -16.13 -14.07 19.69
CA ILE A 704 -16.72 -15.36 19.31
C ILE A 704 -17.43 -15.20 17.94
N ASP A 705 -16.98 -15.91 16.92
CA ASP A 705 -17.56 -15.80 15.58
C ASP A 705 -18.42 -17.00 15.15
N THR A 706 -18.52 -18.04 15.99
CA THR A 706 -19.16 -19.32 15.66
C THR A 706 -20.64 -19.17 15.30
N HIS A 707 -21.35 -18.23 15.95
CA HIS A 707 -22.79 -18.04 15.78
C HIS A 707 -23.14 -16.70 15.14
N ILE A 708 -22.14 -15.90 14.77
CA ILE A 708 -22.34 -14.51 14.36
C ILE A 708 -23.23 -14.37 13.13
N ASP A 709 -23.10 -15.27 12.15
CA ASP A 709 -23.89 -15.22 10.93
C ASP A 709 -25.38 -15.48 11.22
N ALA A 710 -25.68 -16.46 12.09
CA ALA A 710 -27.04 -16.76 12.49
C ALA A 710 -27.67 -15.64 13.32
N ASP A 711 -26.90 -15.06 14.27
CA ASP A 711 -27.38 -13.95 15.11
C ASP A 711 -27.54 -12.67 14.27
N THR A 712 -26.66 -12.43 13.29
CA THR A 712 -26.79 -11.31 12.35
C THR A 712 -28.00 -11.48 11.43
N ALA A 713 -28.28 -12.70 10.98
CA ALA A 713 -29.48 -12.98 10.18
C ALA A 713 -30.76 -12.72 10.97
N GLU A 714 -30.81 -13.15 12.24
CA GLU A 714 -31.94 -12.88 13.15
C GLU A 714 -32.11 -11.37 13.40
N ALA A 715 -31.01 -10.66 13.62
CA ALA A 715 -31.04 -9.21 13.77
C ALA A 715 -31.55 -8.52 12.49
N LEU A 716 -31.06 -8.93 11.32
CA LEU A 716 -31.54 -8.39 10.04
C LEU A 716 -33.03 -8.62 9.85
N GLN A 717 -33.54 -9.79 10.23
CA GLN A 717 -34.96 -10.08 10.17
C GLN A 717 -35.76 -9.19 11.15
N LYS A 718 -35.20 -8.91 12.33
CA LYS A 718 -35.84 -8.07 13.36
C LYS A 718 -35.87 -6.60 12.99
N TYR A 719 -34.76 -6.06 12.46
CA TYR A 719 -34.60 -4.64 12.16
C TYR A 719 -34.97 -4.24 10.72
N GLY A 720 -35.04 -5.23 9.81
CA GLY A 720 -35.48 -5.05 8.43
C GLY A 720 -34.48 -4.37 7.50
N LYS A 721 -33.51 -3.59 8.03
CA LYS A 721 -32.48 -2.89 7.27
C LYS A 721 -31.09 -3.27 7.75
N PRO A 722 -30.16 -3.60 6.82
CA PRO A 722 -28.76 -3.95 7.19
C PRO A 722 -28.06 -2.84 7.98
N LEU A 723 -28.23 -1.60 7.59
CA LEU A 723 -27.60 -0.44 8.22
C LEU A 723 -28.03 -0.30 9.70
N THR A 724 -29.30 -0.50 10.00
CA THR A 724 -29.82 -0.44 11.38
C THR A 724 -29.23 -1.54 12.28
N VAL A 725 -28.89 -2.70 11.73
CA VAL A 725 -28.17 -3.75 12.47
C VAL A 725 -26.74 -3.31 12.79
N ILE A 726 -26.10 -2.62 11.85
CA ILE A 726 -24.72 -2.11 12.03
C ILE A 726 -24.71 -0.97 13.07
N GLU A 727 -25.52 0.06 12.86
CA GLU A 727 -25.56 1.28 13.68
C GLU A 727 -26.15 1.07 15.09
N GLY A 728 -26.96 0.03 15.28
CA GLY A 728 -27.51 -0.36 16.57
C GLY A 728 -26.66 -1.44 17.26
N PRO A 729 -27.13 -2.70 17.31
CA PRO A 729 -26.56 -3.73 18.18
C PRO A 729 -25.08 -4.05 17.93
N LEU A 730 -24.57 -3.88 16.70
CA LEU A 730 -23.16 -4.12 16.42
C LEU A 730 -22.29 -2.97 16.92
N MET A 731 -22.68 -1.72 16.68
CA MET A 731 -21.94 -0.54 17.18
C MET A 731 -22.03 -0.42 18.70
N ASP A 732 -23.17 -0.78 19.32
CA ASP A 732 -23.31 -0.83 20.78
C ASP A 732 -22.30 -1.82 21.40
N GLY A 733 -22.17 -3.01 20.81
CA GLY A 733 -21.17 -3.99 21.23
C GLY A 733 -19.74 -3.50 21.03
N MET A 734 -19.44 -2.82 19.94
CA MET A 734 -18.12 -2.22 19.70
C MET A 734 -17.86 -1.02 20.61
N GLY A 735 -18.88 -0.28 21.00
CA GLY A 735 -18.79 0.78 22.04
C GLY A 735 -18.25 0.22 23.35
N ILE A 736 -18.80 -0.91 23.81
CA ILE A 736 -18.31 -1.61 25.02
C ILE A 736 -16.84 -2.03 24.86
N VAL A 737 -16.47 -2.57 23.69
CA VAL A 737 -15.08 -2.91 23.37
C VAL A 737 -14.18 -1.67 23.46
N GLY A 738 -14.64 -0.54 22.91
CA GLY A 738 -13.92 0.74 22.96
C GLY A 738 -13.72 1.24 24.40
N ASP A 739 -14.73 1.15 25.24
CA ASP A 739 -14.67 1.53 26.64
C ASP A 739 -13.70 0.64 27.42
N LEU A 740 -13.72 -0.67 27.19
CA LEU A 740 -12.78 -1.62 27.82
C LEU A 740 -11.34 -1.35 27.36
N PHE A 741 -11.14 -1.03 26.08
CA PHE A 741 -9.84 -0.66 25.55
C PHE A 741 -9.35 0.68 26.13
N GLY A 742 -10.19 1.70 26.16
CA GLY A 742 -9.87 3.01 26.73
C GLY A 742 -9.56 2.96 28.24
N ALA A 743 -10.22 2.03 28.97
CA ALA A 743 -9.95 1.77 30.38
C ALA A 743 -8.68 0.90 30.61
N GLY A 744 -7.98 0.48 29.55
CA GLY A 744 -6.82 -0.43 29.64
C GLY A 744 -7.15 -1.86 30.08
N LYS A 745 -8.42 -2.24 29.99
CA LYS A 745 -8.92 -3.57 30.36
C LYS A 745 -8.92 -4.55 29.20
N MET A 746 -8.71 -4.05 27.99
CA MET A 746 -8.61 -4.83 26.77
C MET A 746 -7.40 -4.36 25.94
N PHE A 747 -6.71 -5.29 25.26
CA PHE A 747 -5.57 -4.95 24.40
C PHE A 747 -6.00 -4.86 22.95
N LEU A 748 -5.17 -4.22 22.14
CA LEU A 748 -5.40 -4.13 20.70
C LEU A 748 -5.63 -5.50 20.03
N PRO A 749 -4.89 -6.58 20.33
CA PRO A 749 -5.19 -7.91 19.77
C PRO A 749 -6.60 -8.44 20.07
N GLN A 750 -7.14 -8.09 21.24
CA GLN A 750 -8.49 -8.47 21.61
C GLN A 750 -9.53 -7.60 20.89
N VAL A 751 -9.26 -6.28 20.79
CA VAL A 751 -10.08 -5.37 19.97
C VAL A 751 -10.11 -5.84 18.52
N VAL A 752 -8.99 -6.35 18.00
CA VAL A 752 -8.90 -6.92 16.65
C VAL A 752 -9.75 -8.18 16.51
N LYS A 753 -9.80 -9.06 17.54
CA LYS A 753 -10.74 -10.21 17.53
C LYS A 753 -12.19 -9.72 17.46
N SER A 754 -12.55 -8.71 18.26
CA SER A 754 -13.88 -8.09 18.23
C SER A 754 -14.19 -7.48 16.85
N ALA A 755 -13.22 -6.76 16.27
CA ALA A 755 -13.34 -6.19 14.94
C ALA A 755 -13.51 -7.26 13.85
N ARG A 756 -12.89 -8.45 14.00
CA ARG A 756 -13.12 -9.58 13.10
C ARG A 756 -14.56 -10.07 13.17
N VAL A 757 -15.12 -10.23 14.37
CA VAL A 757 -16.51 -10.61 14.56
C VAL A 757 -17.43 -9.58 13.91
N MET A 758 -17.15 -8.29 14.12
CA MET A 758 -17.83 -7.18 13.46
C MET A 758 -17.74 -7.30 11.94
N LYS A 759 -16.51 -7.45 11.40
CA LYS A 759 -16.28 -7.60 9.94
C LYS A 759 -17.06 -8.79 9.36
N LYS A 760 -17.11 -9.92 10.06
CA LYS A 760 -17.86 -11.11 9.62
C LYS A 760 -19.36 -10.84 9.58
N SER A 761 -19.90 -10.19 10.60
CA SER A 761 -21.29 -9.75 10.62
C SER A 761 -21.58 -8.75 9.48
N VAL A 762 -20.73 -7.75 9.27
CA VAL A 762 -20.87 -6.80 8.17
C VAL A 762 -20.75 -7.50 6.82
N ALA A 763 -19.84 -8.46 6.66
CA ALA A 763 -19.71 -9.25 5.42
C ALA A 763 -21.00 -10.03 5.11
N TYR A 764 -21.65 -10.58 6.13
CA TYR A 764 -22.97 -11.18 5.97
C TYR A 764 -24.02 -10.17 5.47
N LEU A 765 -23.99 -8.94 5.98
CA LEU A 765 -24.93 -7.87 5.63
C LEU A 765 -24.60 -7.20 4.26
N THR A 766 -23.35 -7.27 3.81
CA THR A 766 -22.87 -6.60 2.59
C THR A 766 -23.70 -6.92 1.33
N PRO A 767 -24.04 -8.20 1.02
CA PRO A 767 -24.87 -8.51 -0.14
C PRO A 767 -26.23 -7.82 -0.10
N PHE A 768 -26.82 -7.69 1.08
CA PHE A 768 -28.12 -7.02 1.28
C PHE A 768 -27.99 -5.50 1.10
N MET A 769 -26.90 -4.90 1.59
CA MET A 769 -26.57 -3.50 1.37
C MET A 769 -26.27 -3.19 -0.11
N GLU A 770 -25.55 -4.07 -0.79
CA GLU A 770 -25.28 -3.95 -2.22
C GLU A 770 -26.56 -4.09 -3.05
N ALA A 771 -27.43 -5.02 -2.71
CA ALA A 771 -28.73 -5.15 -3.33
C ALA A 771 -29.58 -3.87 -3.13
N GLU A 772 -29.56 -3.30 -1.92
CA GLU A 772 -30.24 -2.04 -1.63
C GLU A 772 -29.62 -0.87 -2.41
N LYS A 773 -28.29 -0.75 -2.46
CA LYS A 773 -27.60 0.25 -3.28
C LYS A 773 -27.87 0.08 -4.78
N ALA A 774 -27.84 -1.17 -5.27
CA ALA A 774 -28.17 -1.47 -6.67
C ALA A 774 -29.61 -1.06 -7.00
N ARG A 775 -30.55 -1.33 -6.07
CA ARG A 775 -31.94 -0.90 -6.18
C ARG A 775 -32.06 0.64 -6.25
N LYS A 776 -31.41 1.36 -5.33
CA LYS A 776 -31.40 2.82 -5.30
C LYS A 776 -30.73 3.41 -6.54
N ARG A 777 -29.62 2.81 -7.00
CA ARG A 777 -28.94 3.21 -8.24
C ARG A 777 -29.86 3.04 -9.44
N ARG A 778 -30.61 1.91 -9.51
CA ARG A 778 -31.54 1.66 -10.60
C ARG A 778 -32.72 2.60 -10.59
N ILE A 779 -33.22 2.98 -9.42
CA ILE A 779 -34.23 4.01 -9.25
C ILE A 779 -33.72 5.35 -9.83
N ARG A 780 -32.48 5.71 -9.50
CA ARG A 780 -31.84 6.95 -10.02
C ARG A 780 -31.65 6.91 -11.54
N GLU A 781 -31.20 5.76 -12.08
CA GLU A 781 -31.07 5.55 -13.53
C GLU A 781 -32.40 5.68 -14.27
N LEU A 782 -33.48 5.10 -13.73
CA LEU A 782 -34.83 5.19 -14.29
C LEU A 782 -35.35 6.63 -14.27
N ARG A 783 -35.02 7.38 -13.23
CA ARG A 783 -35.35 8.82 -13.12
C ARG A 783 -34.66 9.64 -14.19
N LEU A 784 -33.34 9.48 -14.34
CA LEU A 784 -32.54 10.15 -15.37
C LEU A 784 -33.02 9.80 -16.79
N LEU A 785 -33.42 8.55 -17.00
CA LEU A 785 -33.98 8.10 -18.29
C LEU A 785 -35.32 8.76 -18.56
N ALA A 786 -36.16 8.92 -17.57
CA ALA A 786 -37.45 9.63 -17.68
C ALA A 786 -37.31 11.09 -18.08
N GLU A 787 -36.26 11.76 -17.58
CA GLU A 787 -35.94 13.14 -17.92
C GLU A 787 -35.37 13.32 -19.34
N GLN A 788 -34.77 12.25 -19.91
CA GLN A 788 -34.04 12.33 -21.19
C GLN A 788 -34.80 11.79 -22.40
N THR A 789 -35.91 11.06 -22.20
CA THR A 789 -36.57 10.32 -23.30
C THR A 789 -38.04 10.71 -23.47
N ALA A 790 -38.43 11.00 -24.71
CA ALA A 790 -39.82 11.15 -25.13
C ALA A 790 -40.52 9.80 -25.27
N GLY A 791 -40.65 9.04 -24.15
CA GLY A 791 -41.25 7.71 -24.11
C GLY A 791 -42.64 7.70 -23.48
N GLU A 792 -43.27 6.50 -23.47
CA GLU A 792 -44.53 6.26 -22.79
C GLU A 792 -44.40 6.57 -21.28
N THR A 793 -45.29 7.38 -20.74
CA THR A 793 -45.33 7.72 -19.31
C THR A 793 -45.92 6.57 -18.51
N VAL A 794 -45.22 6.07 -17.53
CA VAL A 794 -45.69 5.05 -16.58
C VAL A 794 -46.01 5.71 -15.25
N THR A 795 -47.24 5.49 -14.79
CA THR A 795 -47.68 5.99 -13.49
C THR A 795 -47.53 4.88 -12.43
N LEU A 796 -46.85 5.19 -11.35
CA LEU A 796 -46.63 4.28 -10.23
C LEU A 796 -47.80 4.39 -9.22
N ALA A 797 -47.93 3.36 -8.37
CA ALA A 797 -49.02 3.28 -7.37
C ALA A 797 -49.01 4.46 -6.39
N ALA A 798 -47.83 5.02 -6.08
CA ALA A 798 -47.68 6.21 -5.24
C ALA A 798 -48.11 7.55 -5.92
N GLY A 799 -48.50 7.53 -7.18
CA GLY A 799 -48.83 8.71 -7.93
C GLY A 799 -47.65 9.39 -8.64
N PHE A 800 -46.45 8.82 -8.55
CA PHE A 800 -45.31 9.27 -9.30
C PHE A 800 -45.32 8.70 -10.73
N SER A 801 -44.75 9.44 -11.68
CA SER A 801 -44.66 9.01 -13.08
C SER A 801 -43.24 9.13 -13.59
N TYR A 802 -42.85 8.23 -14.51
CA TYR A 802 -41.62 8.37 -15.27
C TYR A 802 -41.84 7.95 -16.73
N SER A 803 -41.00 8.42 -17.62
CA SER A 803 -41.06 8.02 -19.03
C SER A 803 -40.32 6.71 -19.28
N ARG A 804 -41.03 5.77 -19.91
CA ARG A 804 -40.53 4.45 -20.25
C ARG A 804 -39.60 4.49 -21.46
N TYR A 805 -38.47 3.79 -21.43
CA TYR A 805 -37.56 3.75 -22.56
C TYR A 805 -38.22 3.05 -23.78
N PRO A 806 -38.32 3.70 -24.93
CA PRO A 806 -38.88 3.08 -26.12
C PRO A 806 -37.90 2.07 -26.75
N GLY A 807 -38.30 0.84 -26.95
CA GLY A 807 -37.49 -0.18 -27.61
C GLY A 807 -36.97 -1.31 -26.72
N LEU A 808 -37.43 -1.38 -25.48
CA LEU A 808 -37.10 -2.51 -24.61
C LEU A 808 -37.68 -3.83 -25.11
N THR A 809 -36.91 -4.91 -24.97
CA THR A 809 -37.36 -6.29 -25.17
C THR A 809 -38.41 -6.69 -24.11
N ALA A 810 -39.14 -7.77 -24.33
CA ALA A 810 -40.13 -8.24 -23.38
C ALA A 810 -39.51 -8.62 -22.00
N ALA A 811 -38.27 -9.16 -22.00
CA ALA A 811 -37.55 -9.47 -20.78
C ALA A 811 -37.11 -8.24 -20.02
N GLU A 812 -36.57 -7.25 -20.72
CA GLU A 812 -36.14 -5.96 -20.13
C GLU A 812 -37.36 -5.19 -19.62
N ARG A 813 -38.50 -5.25 -20.31
CA ARG A 813 -39.75 -4.63 -19.89
C ARG A 813 -40.33 -5.30 -18.64
N ALA A 814 -40.13 -6.61 -18.47
CA ALA A 814 -40.53 -7.30 -17.24
C ALA A 814 -39.69 -6.83 -16.03
N VAL A 815 -38.38 -6.65 -16.23
CA VAL A 815 -37.48 -6.09 -15.23
C VAL A 815 -37.87 -4.64 -14.90
N GLU A 816 -38.13 -3.81 -15.93
CA GLU A 816 -38.58 -2.43 -15.74
C GLU A 816 -39.89 -2.35 -14.94
N ASN A 817 -40.86 -3.21 -15.21
CA ASN A 817 -42.09 -3.25 -14.46
C ASN A 817 -41.90 -3.65 -12.98
N GLN A 818 -40.97 -4.55 -12.72
CA GLN A 818 -40.60 -4.91 -11.35
C GLN A 818 -40.00 -3.72 -10.61
N PHE A 819 -39.06 -3.03 -11.23
CA PHE A 819 -38.43 -1.83 -10.65
C PHE A 819 -39.42 -0.68 -10.48
N ALA A 820 -40.39 -0.53 -11.40
CA ALA A 820 -41.44 0.46 -11.25
C ALA A 820 -42.30 0.20 -10.01
N ALA A 821 -42.62 -1.06 -9.70
CA ALA A 821 -43.34 -1.41 -8.50
C ALA A 821 -42.52 -1.16 -7.21
N GLU A 822 -41.24 -1.48 -7.24
CA GLU A 822 -40.32 -1.23 -6.12
C GLU A 822 -40.15 0.29 -5.89
N LEU A 823 -39.95 1.06 -6.97
CA LEU A 823 -39.86 2.52 -6.91
C LEU A 823 -41.14 3.14 -6.31
N ALA A 824 -42.30 2.62 -6.67
CA ALA A 824 -43.56 3.09 -6.10
C ALA A 824 -43.62 2.89 -4.57
N ALA A 825 -43.18 1.72 -4.10
CA ALA A 825 -43.19 1.41 -2.68
C ALA A 825 -42.19 2.31 -1.91
N ASP A 826 -41.01 2.55 -2.46
CA ASP A 826 -40.00 3.41 -1.84
C ASP A 826 -40.42 4.87 -1.78
N LEU A 827 -41.03 5.40 -2.85
CA LEU A 827 -41.53 6.76 -2.89
C LEU A 827 -42.74 6.96 -1.93
N ASP A 828 -43.58 5.95 -1.77
CA ASP A 828 -44.66 5.96 -0.77
C ASP A 828 -44.10 5.97 0.67
N GLU A 829 -43.04 5.25 0.91
CA GLU A 829 -42.38 5.23 2.22
C GLU A 829 -41.68 6.56 2.49
N ALA A 830 -40.94 7.10 1.51
CA ALA A 830 -40.28 8.38 1.61
C ALA A 830 -41.27 9.52 1.85
N ALA A 831 -42.40 9.53 1.13
CA ALA A 831 -43.48 10.52 1.33
C ALA A 831 -44.06 10.45 2.75
N ARG A 832 -44.34 9.23 3.26
CA ARG A 832 -44.82 9.05 4.65
C ARG A 832 -43.84 9.54 5.70
N ARG A 833 -42.54 9.31 5.50
CA ARG A 833 -41.51 9.79 6.44
C ARG A 833 -41.36 11.29 6.40
N TYR A 834 -41.38 11.89 5.20
CA TYR A 834 -41.33 13.32 5.05
C TYR A 834 -42.51 14.01 5.73
N GLU A 835 -43.74 13.47 5.53
CA GLU A 835 -44.96 13.98 6.20
C GLU A 835 -44.87 13.81 7.73
N ALA A 836 -44.23 12.73 8.23
CA ALA A 836 -44.04 12.51 9.67
C ALA A 836 -43.02 13.48 10.29
N GLU A 837 -41.99 13.82 9.55
CA GLU A 837 -40.90 14.69 10.02
C GLU A 837 -41.24 16.20 9.90
N PHE A 838 -41.82 16.60 8.78
CA PHE A 838 -42.07 18.01 8.45
C PHE A 838 -43.54 18.44 8.46
N GLY A 839 -44.45 17.53 8.79
CA GLY A 839 -45.88 17.76 8.72
C GLY A 839 -46.44 17.63 7.30
N ASN A 840 -47.73 17.91 7.12
CA ASN A 840 -48.46 17.70 5.85
C ASN A 840 -48.11 18.78 4.81
N VAL A 841 -46.82 18.84 4.42
CA VAL A 841 -46.31 19.82 3.42
C VAL A 841 -46.66 19.40 2.01
N LEU A 842 -46.99 18.14 1.77
CA LEU A 842 -47.37 17.59 0.47
C LEU A 842 -48.89 17.56 0.27
N ASP A 843 -49.60 18.48 0.94
CA ASP A 843 -51.04 18.63 0.74
C ASP A 843 -51.38 18.87 -0.73
N ARG A 844 -52.46 18.25 -1.15
CA ARG A 844 -52.93 18.26 -2.54
C ARG A 844 -53.18 19.67 -3.07
N ASN A 845 -53.62 20.59 -2.20
CA ASN A 845 -53.95 21.95 -2.59
C ASN A 845 -52.71 22.83 -2.72
N SER A 846 -51.73 22.62 -1.84
CA SER A 846 -50.45 23.33 -1.88
C SER A 846 -49.60 22.95 -3.09
N ALA A 847 -49.65 21.69 -3.51
CA ALA A 847 -48.94 21.23 -4.69
C ALA A 847 -49.52 21.77 -6.01
N GLN A 848 -50.85 22.05 -6.06
CA GLN A 848 -51.51 22.69 -7.21
C GLN A 848 -51.06 24.15 -7.39
N GLU A 849 -50.76 24.83 -6.31
CA GLU A 849 -50.32 26.23 -6.36
C GLU A 849 -48.85 26.37 -6.76
N LEU A 850 -48.04 25.31 -6.56
CA LEU A 850 -46.59 25.34 -6.80
C LEU A 850 -46.20 25.03 -8.25
N SER A 851 -47.02 24.31 -9.02
CA SER A 851 -46.75 23.97 -10.42
C SER A 851 -48.00 23.62 -11.22
N PRO A 852 -48.28 24.34 -12.31
CA PRO A 852 -49.37 23.98 -13.23
C PRO A 852 -49.19 22.58 -13.84
N ASP A 853 -47.95 22.18 -14.13
CA ASP A 853 -47.63 20.86 -14.70
C ASP A 853 -47.88 19.74 -13.68
N TYR A 854 -47.61 20.00 -12.42
CA TYR A 854 -47.93 19.09 -11.33
C TYR A 854 -49.44 18.84 -11.24
N ALA A 855 -50.22 19.90 -11.35
CA ALA A 855 -51.70 19.79 -11.33
C ALA A 855 -52.23 18.99 -12.51
N ALA A 856 -51.63 19.12 -13.69
CA ALA A 856 -52.02 18.37 -14.89
C ALA A 856 -51.67 16.86 -14.82
N THR A 857 -50.64 16.49 -14.11
CA THR A 857 -50.20 15.09 -13.97
C THR A 857 -50.79 14.40 -12.73
N ARG A 858 -51.39 15.17 -11.83
CA ARG A 858 -52.00 14.69 -10.61
C ARG A 858 -53.47 14.26 -10.86
N ASP A 859 -53.81 13.09 -10.44
CA ASP A 859 -55.19 12.63 -10.44
C ASP A 859 -55.79 12.63 -9.02
N SER A 860 -57.07 12.33 -8.96
CA SER A 860 -57.81 12.17 -7.70
C SER A 860 -57.23 11.08 -6.75
N ARG A 861 -56.29 10.26 -7.24
CA ARG A 861 -55.58 9.21 -6.51
C ARG A 861 -54.15 9.60 -6.09
N GLN A 862 -53.82 10.89 -6.16
CA GLN A 862 -52.53 11.41 -5.77
C GLN A 862 -51.33 10.99 -6.68
N ARG A 863 -51.55 10.87 -8.00
CA ARG A 863 -50.47 10.63 -8.95
C ARG A 863 -49.59 11.87 -9.08
N TRP A 864 -48.30 11.68 -9.05
CA TRP A 864 -47.31 12.73 -9.05
C TRP A 864 -46.36 12.51 -10.22
N SER A 865 -45.92 13.54 -10.86
CA SER A 865 -44.87 13.49 -11.83
C SER A 865 -43.53 13.82 -11.16
N VAL A 866 -42.52 13.02 -11.38
CA VAL A 866 -41.17 13.27 -10.84
C VAL A 866 -40.62 14.59 -11.35
N ALA A 867 -40.91 14.94 -12.62
CA ALA A 867 -40.47 16.20 -13.22
C ALA A 867 -41.13 17.43 -12.61
N THR A 868 -42.33 17.31 -12.04
CA THR A 868 -43.07 18.43 -11.42
C THR A 868 -42.78 18.58 -9.92
N LEU A 869 -42.13 17.63 -9.29
CA LEU A 869 -41.71 17.74 -7.90
C LEU A 869 -40.40 18.55 -7.73
N GLU A 870 -39.56 18.59 -8.78
CA GLU A 870 -38.33 19.40 -8.76
C GLU A 870 -38.53 20.89 -8.40
N PRO A 871 -39.49 21.57 -9.00
CA PRO A 871 -39.75 23.00 -8.65
C PRO A 871 -40.34 23.19 -7.27
N ALA A 872 -40.90 22.16 -6.65
CA ALA A 872 -41.51 22.25 -5.33
C ALA A 872 -40.51 22.33 -4.17
N GLY A 873 -39.18 22.25 -4.41
CA GLY A 873 -38.15 22.36 -3.36
C GLY A 873 -38.32 21.30 -2.26
N GLY A 874 -37.86 21.48 -1.14
CA GLY A 874 -37.97 20.69 0.07
C GLY A 874 -38.12 19.13 -0.04
N PHE A 875 -39.15 18.62 -0.75
CA PHE A 875 -39.35 17.16 -0.83
C PHE A 875 -38.32 16.46 -1.70
N ILE A 876 -37.89 17.06 -2.79
CA ILE A 876 -36.85 16.50 -3.65
C ILE A 876 -35.49 16.63 -2.98
N ASP A 877 -35.21 17.77 -2.32
CA ASP A 877 -33.98 17.95 -1.57
C ASP A 877 -33.91 16.96 -0.40
N TRP A 878 -35.02 16.75 0.30
CA TRP A 878 -35.11 15.75 1.35
C TRP A 878 -34.97 14.31 0.82
N LEU A 879 -35.51 13.98 -0.36
CA LEU A 879 -35.26 12.69 -1.02
C LEU A 879 -33.79 12.49 -1.38
N TYR A 880 -33.06 13.56 -1.74
CA TYR A 880 -31.61 13.48 -1.94
C TYR A 880 -30.84 13.26 -0.64
N GLU A 881 -31.24 13.88 0.45
CA GLU A 881 -30.68 13.64 1.78
C GLU A 881 -31.04 12.25 2.32
N PHE A 882 -32.24 11.76 2.00
CA PHE A 882 -32.68 10.41 2.38
C PHE A 882 -31.96 9.30 1.60
N ASP A 883 -31.43 9.59 0.41
CA ASP A 883 -30.68 8.66 -0.43
C ASP A 883 -29.16 8.66 -0.11
N ASN A 884 -28.64 9.64 0.67
CA ASN A 884 -27.28 9.72 1.17
C ASN A 884 -27.17 9.16 2.57
#